data_35c894aae9095174a778c04376d84c19
#
_entry.id   35c894aae9095174a778c04376d84c19
#
_cell.length_a   1.000
_cell.length_b   1.000
_cell.length_c   1.000
_cell.angle_alpha   90.00
_cell.angle_beta   90.00
_cell.angle_gamma   90.00
#
_symmetry.space_group_name_H-M   'P 1'
#
loop_
_entity.id
_entity.type
_entity.pdbx_description
1 polymer ?
#
loop_
_entity_poly.entity_id
_entity_poly.type
_entity_poly.pdbx_seq_one_letter_code
_entity_poly.pdbx_strand_id
1 'polypeptide(L)'
;MSALLQARGLKKSYDDRVLFRGVEFSVGEGERVALLGDNGCGKSTLLSILAGLVEPDEGEVVRRRGLRWAHLAQDPTLPPGATLLEAVCAGDAELAAARAQLDELHQRMAVAQGAELESLLKRAAALEERAARRAQVESRAEALLDAFGLEDPARACGTLSGGERRRVAICRAFAGEPELLLLDEPTNHLDALAVERLEDELLARGTPFVVVTHDRWLLERCVDRILELDMGAIHETRGNYGDWLLERAERLEIEGKHESSRLNLLRRETAWMRRGAPARTTKAKARIGRWHSLVDSAPDDRRAPLDFAFPPGPRLGDRGIDLQAVDLARGGRTILSGATLSLSKGERLGVLGPSGAGKTTLLDLASGLLEPTRGVVRRGETVRLAVLTQGRRFEDESRSVIEEIAGRSDQVEVGGRVVRAEAYLERFLFQGQKKHAPLSTLSGGERARVWLARLCTQDANILVLDEPTNDLDLSTLRALEAALCEHEGAVVVASHDRWFLDRVCTRVVVVEPDGRLRMGVQDPSSEVSRLVAEHEARRAARKAEKAAAARAKEASDRAATRKKGLAPWEQREKDELWTKVGALEAEKDALDAELASPGLWSGPREAAQQRALALQARQKAAADALQRAWARLEELEAKA
;
A
#
# COMPACT_ATOMS: atom_id res chain seq x y z
N MET A 1 0.39 -30.84 -4.82
CA MET A 1 -0.18 -29.66 -4.14
C MET A 1 -1.43 -29.23 -4.90
N SER A 2 -2.52 -28.92 -4.22
CA SER A 2 -3.75 -28.49 -4.90
C SER A 2 -3.56 -27.05 -5.41
N ALA A 3 -3.84 -26.83 -6.69
CA ALA A 3 -3.77 -25.49 -7.26
C ALA A 3 -4.89 -24.61 -6.70
N LEU A 4 -4.56 -23.43 -6.22
CA LEU A 4 -5.51 -22.40 -5.81
C LEU A 4 -6.12 -21.69 -7.02
N LEU A 5 -5.30 -21.44 -8.03
CA LEU A 5 -5.65 -20.77 -9.25
C LEU A 5 -4.89 -21.39 -10.43
N GLN A 6 -5.58 -21.55 -11.58
CA GLN A 6 -4.96 -22.00 -12.83
C GLN A 6 -5.40 -21.09 -13.97
N ALA A 7 -4.43 -20.60 -14.73
CA ALA A 7 -4.61 -19.96 -16.02
C ALA A 7 -4.41 -21.01 -17.12
N ARG A 8 -5.34 -21.14 -18.06
CA ARG A 8 -5.30 -22.14 -19.13
C ARG A 8 -5.51 -21.47 -20.48
N GLY A 9 -4.46 -21.46 -21.29
CA GLY A 9 -4.51 -21.00 -22.68
C GLY A 9 -4.99 -19.55 -22.85
N LEU A 10 -4.69 -18.67 -21.88
CA LEU A 10 -5.17 -17.30 -21.88
C LEU A 10 -4.63 -16.51 -23.07
N LYS A 11 -5.52 -15.77 -23.73
CA LYS A 11 -5.22 -14.78 -24.75
C LYS A 11 -5.92 -13.47 -24.44
N LYS A 12 -5.23 -12.36 -24.69
CA LYS A 12 -5.81 -11.02 -24.63
C LYS A 12 -5.19 -10.11 -25.68
N SER A 13 -6.05 -9.36 -26.35
CA SER A 13 -5.69 -8.32 -27.31
C SER A 13 -6.52 -7.05 -27.04
N TYR A 14 -5.98 -5.90 -27.38
CA TYR A 14 -6.69 -4.63 -27.46
C TYR A 14 -6.46 -4.05 -28.85
N ASP A 15 -7.55 -3.77 -29.55
CA ASP A 15 -7.54 -3.38 -30.97
C ASP A 15 -6.68 -4.37 -31.80
N ASP A 16 -5.68 -3.91 -32.52
CA ASP A 16 -4.79 -4.72 -33.34
C ASP A 16 -3.57 -5.29 -32.55
N ARG A 17 -3.45 -4.97 -31.25
CA ARG A 17 -2.30 -5.36 -30.44
C ARG A 17 -2.61 -6.59 -29.60
N VAL A 18 -1.98 -7.72 -29.90
CA VAL A 18 -1.97 -8.90 -29.04
C VAL A 18 -1.02 -8.64 -27.87
N LEU A 19 -1.53 -8.72 -26.62
CA LEU A 19 -0.71 -8.62 -25.41
C LEU A 19 -0.03 -9.94 -25.10
N PHE A 20 -0.82 -11.03 -25.10
CA PHE A 20 -0.30 -12.38 -24.88
C PHE A 20 -1.24 -13.43 -25.50
N ARG A 21 -0.69 -14.60 -25.74
CA ARG A 21 -1.41 -15.74 -26.35
C ARG A 21 -0.91 -17.07 -25.82
N GLY A 22 -1.86 -17.93 -25.40
CA GLY A 22 -1.56 -19.27 -24.92
C GLY A 22 -0.83 -19.28 -23.57
N VAL A 23 -1.14 -18.31 -22.71
CA VAL A 23 -0.55 -18.23 -21.37
C VAL A 23 -1.12 -19.31 -20.47
N GLU A 24 -0.24 -20.13 -19.89
CA GLU A 24 -0.58 -21.23 -18.99
C GLU A 24 0.33 -21.24 -17.78
N PHE A 25 -0.25 -21.23 -16.58
CA PHE A 25 0.44 -21.46 -15.32
C PHE A 25 -0.56 -21.76 -14.19
N SER A 26 -0.07 -22.22 -13.06
CA SER A 26 -0.86 -22.43 -11.86
C SER A 26 -0.20 -21.79 -10.65
N VAL A 27 -1.00 -21.46 -9.64
CA VAL A 27 -0.52 -20.98 -8.33
C VAL A 27 -1.05 -21.93 -7.26
N GLY A 28 -0.15 -22.52 -6.50
CA GLY A 28 -0.42 -23.46 -5.41
C GLY A 28 -0.40 -22.81 -4.03
N GLU A 29 -0.66 -23.63 -3.01
CA GLU A 29 -0.56 -23.21 -1.62
C GLU A 29 0.91 -22.90 -1.26
N GLY A 30 1.13 -21.77 -0.60
CA GLY A 30 2.46 -21.32 -0.18
C GLY A 30 3.34 -20.74 -1.30
N GLU A 31 2.88 -20.71 -2.56
CA GLU A 31 3.67 -20.17 -3.67
C GLU A 31 3.68 -18.65 -3.68
N ARG A 32 4.86 -18.07 -3.84
CA ARG A 32 5.11 -16.62 -3.90
C ARG A 32 5.63 -16.27 -5.29
N VAL A 33 4.71 -15.84 -6.16
CA VAL A 33 4.93 -15.68 -7.59
C VAL A 33 5.06 -14.21 -7.95
N ALA A 34 6.11 -13.84 -8.70
CA ALA A 34 6.19 -12.53 -9.35
C ALA A 34 5.87 -12.64 -10.83
N LEU A 35 5.17 -11.62 -11.37
CA LEU A 35 4.93 -11.45 -12.78
C LEU A 35 5.76 -10.26 -13.29
N LEU A 36 6.81 -10.55 -14.04
CA LEU A 36 7.73 -9.55 -14.62
C LEU A 36 7.50 -9.37 -16.11
N GLY A 37 8.08 -8.33 -16.68
CA GLY A 37 8.05 -7.99 -18.09
C GLY A 37 8.11 -6.47 -18.31
N ASP A 38 8.35 -6.05 -19.54
CA ASP A 38 8.44 -4.63 -19.89
C ASP A 38 7.11 -3.89 -19.71
N ASN A 39 7.14 -2.55 -19.61
CA ASN A 39 5.93 -1.75 -19.50
C ASN A 39 5.05 -1.91 -20.75
N GLY A 40 3.75 -2.13 -20.50
CA GLY A 40 2.75 -2.33 -21.55
C GLY A 40 2.76 -3.71 -22.22
N CYS A 41 3.48 -4.72 -21.67
CA CYS A 41 3.41 -6.11 -22.17
C CYS A 41 2.12 -6.84 -21.73
N GLY A 42 1.34 -6.27 -20.77
CA GLY A 42 0.06 -6.84 -20.34
C GLY A 42 0.03 -7.43 -18.93
N LYS A 43 1.03 -7.15 -18.05
CA LYS A 43 1.09 -7.65 -16.67
C LYS A 43 -0.16 -7.34 -15.85
N SER A 44 -0.53 -6.06 -15.76
CA SER A 44 -1.72 -5.62 -15.02
C SER A 44 -3.01 -6.16 -15.62
N THR A 45 -3.06 -6.31 -16.96
CA THR A 45 -4.19 -6.95 -17.64
C THR A 45 -4.30 -8.43 -17.28
N LEU A 46 -3.18 -9.16 -17.27
CA LEU A 46 -3.16 -10.57 -16.86
C LEU A 46 -3.59 -10.69 -15.40
N LEU A 47 -3.06 -9.84 -14.50
CA LEU A 47 -3.46 -9.84 -13.10
C LEU A 47 -4.95 -9.53 -12.92
N SER A 48 -5.51 -8.59 -13.71
CA SER A 48 -6.95 -8.26 -13.73
C SER A 48 -7.81 -9.43 -14.24
N ILE A 49 -7.32 -10.21 -15.20
CA ILE A 49 -7.97 -11.45 -15.66
C ILE A 49 -7.95 -12.50 -14.55
N LEU A 50 -6.82 -12.67 -13.85
CA LEU A 50 -6.72 -13.56 -12.69
C LEU A 50 -7.67 -13.13 -11.57
N ALA A 51 -7.89 -11.83 -11.40
CA ALA A 51 -8.85 -11.27 -10.46
C ALA A 51 -10.31 -11.38 -10.94
N GLY A 52 -10.58 -11.71 -12.20
CA GLY A 52 -11.93 -11.77 -12.78
C GLY A 52 -12.55 -10.39 -13.04
N LEU A 53 -11.72 -9.36 -13.13
CA LEU A 53 -12.15 -7.99 -13.46
C LEU A 53 -12.19 -7.74 -14.97
N VAL A 54 -11.43 -8.53 -15.73
CA VAL A 54 -11.37 -8.48 -17.18
C VAL A 54 -11.55 -9.91 -17.71
N GLU A 55 -12.35 -10.09 -18.75
CA GLU A 55 -12.51 -11.38 -19.43
C GLU A 55 -11.38 -11.60 -20.44
N PRO A 56 -10.79 -12.80 -20.52
CA PRO A 56 -9.85 -13.14 -21.58
C PRO A 56 -10.59 -13.28 -22.91
N ASP A 57 -9.89 -13.11 -24.03
CA ASP A 57 -10.45 -13.34 -25.37
C ASP A 57 -10.54 -14.83 -25.68
N GLU A 58 -9.56 -15.64 -25.20
CA GLU A 58 -9.54 -17.10 -25.28
C GLU A 58 -8.96 -17.65 -23.97
N GLY A 59 -9.30 -18.90 -23.64
CA GLY A 59 -8.86 -19.58 -22.42
C GLY A 59 -9.74 -19.32 -21.21
N GLU A 60 -9.34 -19.84 -20.07
CA GLU A 60 -10.11 -19.75 -18.83
C GLU A 60 -9.23 -19.61 -17.59
N VAL A 61 -9.77 -19.01 -16.53
CA VAL A 61 -9.18 -18.99 -15.20
C VAL A 61 -10.00 -19.85 -14.26
N VAL A 62 -9.40 -20.96 -13.80
CA VAL A 62 -10.02 -21.88 -12.85
C VAL A 62 -9.55 -21.56 -11.44
N ARG A 63 -10.48 -21.31 -10.52
CA ARG A 63 -10.19 -21.04 -9.09
C ARG A 63 -10.74 -22.16 -8.23
N ARG A 64 -10.06 -22.48 -7.13
CA ARG A 64 -10.56 -23.39 -6.10
C ARG A 64 -11.93 -22.89 -5.60
N ARG A 65 -12.90 -23.77 -5.49
CA ARG A 65 -14.24 -23.41 -4.99
C ARG A 65 -14.15 -22.84 -3.57
N GLY A 66 -14.76 -21.67 -3.36
CA GLY A 66 -14.75 -20.98 -2.06
C GLY A 66 -13.42 -20.28 -1.72
N LEU A 67 -12.50 -20.14 -2.67
CA LEU A 67 -11.24 -19.41 -2.47
C LEU A 67 -11.49 -17.96 -2.07
N ARG A 68 -10.97 -17.53 -0.93
CA ARG A 68 -10.96 -16.12 -0.52
C ARG A 68 -9.69 -15.46 -1.06
N TRP A 69 -9.84 -14.48 -1.89
CA TRP A 69 -8.73 -13.75 -2.48
C TRP A 69 -8.93 -12.23 -2.36
N ALA A 70 -7.84 -11.50 -2.39
CA ALA A 70 -7.86 -10.04 -2.42
C ALA A 70 -7.02 -9.51 -3.57
N HIS A 71 -7.46 -8.41 -4.16
CA HIS A 71 -6.78 -7.71 -5.24
C HIS A 71 -6.43 -6.29 -4.83
N LEU A 72 -5.17 -5.93 -4.99
CA LEU A 72 -4.66 -4.58 -4.88
C LEU A 72 -4.40 -4.05 -6.30
N ALA A 73 -5.24 -3.14 -6.76
CA ALA A 73 -5.08 -2.49 -8.06
C ALA A 73 -3.92 -1.49 -8.05
N GLN A 74 -3.37 -1.17 -9.23
CA GLN A 74 -2.32 -0.16 -9.40
C GLN A 74 -2.77 1.21 -8.87
N ASP A 75 -3.99 1.65 -9.18
CA ASP A 75 -4.61 2.87 -8.66
C ASP A 75 -5.84 2.53 -7.80
N PRO A 76 -5.66 2.33 -6.48
CA PRO A 76 -6.76 1.95 -5.62
C PRO A 76 -7.72 3.12 -5.38
N THR A 77 -9.00 2.90 -5.64
CA THR A 77 -10.07 3.85 -5.33
C THR A 77 -10.61 3.62 -3.92
N LEU A 78 -10.71 4.70 -3.15
CA LEU A 78 -11.31 4.70 -1.83
C LEU A 78 -12.48 5.68 -1.80
N PRO A 79 -13.60 5.37 -1.13
CA PRO A 79 -14.72 6.31 -0.99
C PRO A 79 -14.27 7.56 -0.22
N PRO A 80 -14.36 8.76 -0.77
CA PRO A 80 -13.78 9.96 -0.14
C PRO A 80 -14.44 10.34 1.19
N GLY A 81 -15.70 9.98 1.39
CA GLY A 81 -16.45 10.24 2.63
C GLY A 81 -16.30 9.17 3.71
N ALA A 82 -15.70 8.01 3.40
CA ALA A 82 -15.48 6.96 4.37
C ALA A 82 -14.29 7.26 5.28
N THR A 83 -14.34 6.78 6.52
CA THR A 83 -13.19 6.75 7.43
C THR A 83 -12.16 5.70 6.98
N LEU A 84 -10.93 5.79 7.49
CA LEU A 84 -9.90 4.79 7.18
C LEU A 84 -10.34 3.39 7.59
N LEU A 85 -10.93 3.25 8.78
CA LEU A 85 -11.42 1.97 9.28
C LEU A 85 -12.51 1.40 8.38
N GLU A 86 -13.51 2.21 8.03
CA GLU A 86 -14.58 1.80 7.12
C GLU A 86 -14.04 1.39 5.75
N ALA A 87 -13.08 2.13 5.20
CA ALA A 87 -12.48 1.82 3.90
C ALA A 87 -11.68 0.52 3.90
N VAL A 88 -11.02 0.19 5.02
CA VAL A 88 -10.30 -1.09 5.18
C VAL A 88 -11.29 -2.24 5.35
N CYS A 89 -12.36 -2.06 6.12
CA CYS A 89 -13.37 -3.07 6.37
C CYS A 89 -14.37 -3.26 5.21
N ALA A 90 -14.46 -2.30 4.26
CA ALA A 90 -15.40 -2.33 3.13
C ALA A 90 -15.14 -3.45 2.11
N GLY A 91 -14.05 -4.18 2.25
CA GLY A 91 -13.76 -5.37 1.43
C GLY A 91 -14.77 -6.52 1.65
N ASP A 92 -15.59 -6.44 2.69
CA ASP A 92 -16.60 -7.44 3.05
C ASP A 92 -17.96 -6.72 3.29
N ALA A 93 -18.60 -6.33 2.18
CA ALA A 93 -19.89 -5.60 2.21
C ALA A 93 -21.00 -6.38 2.94
N GLU A 94 -20.95 -7.74 2.94
CA GLU A 94 -21.88 -8.59 3.67
C GLU A 94 -21.74 -8.43 5.19
N LEU A 95 -20.52 -8.20 5.68
CA LEU A 95 -20.27 -7.96 7.11
C LEU A 95 -20.77 -6.58 7.58
N ALA A 96 -20.79 -5.58 6.70
CA ALA A 96 -21.26 -4.24 7.05
C ALA A 96 -22.77 -4.22 7.41
N ALA A 97 -23.58 -5.02 6.72
CA ALA A 97 -25.01 -5.11 6.94
C ALA A 97 -25.41 -6.01 8.14
N ALA A 98 -24.49 -6.91 8.57
CA ALA A 98 -24.84 -7.94 9.56
C ALA A 98 -25.24 -7.38 10.93
N ARG A 99 -24.62 -6.30 11.40
CA ARG A 99 -24.93 -5.72 12.71
C ARG A 99 -26.28 -5.04 12.76
N ALA A 100 -26.62 -4.26 11.73
CA ALA A 100 -27.93 -3.62 11.64
C ALA A 100 -29.05 -4.67 11.52
N GLN A 101 -28.82 -5.76 10.76
CA GLN A 101 -29.74 -6.87 10.65
C GLN A 101 -29.88 -7.66 11.96
N LEU A 102 -28.81 -7.78 12.74
CA LEU A 102 -28.84 -8.44 14.05
C LEU A 102 -29.68 -7.66 15.06
N ASP A 103 -29.53 -6.35 15.11
CA ASP A 103 -30.31 -5.48 15.99
C ASP A 103 -31.81 -5.51 15.64
N GLU A 104 -32.16 -5.52 14.34
CA GLU A 104 -33.53 -5.69 13.88
C GLU A 104 -34.10 -7.07 14.24
N LEU A 105 -33.30 -8.12 14.08
CA LEU A 105 -33.69 -9.48 14.45
C LEU A 105 -33.93 -9.63 15.96
N HIS A 106 -33.08 -9.05 16.81
CA HIS A 106 -33.28 -9.07 18.25
C HIS A 106 -34.59 -8.38 18.67
N GLN A 107 -34.94 -7.26 18.03
CA GLN A 107 -36.23 -6.60 18.26
C GLN A 107 -37.42 -7.49 17.89
N ARG A 108 -37.32 -8.23 16.77
CA ARG A 108 -38.38 -9.16 16.34
C ARG A 108 -38.47 -10.40 17.22
N MET A 109 -37.34 -10.91 17.70
CA MET A 109 -37.29 -12.04 18.64
C MET A 109 -37.98 -11.74 19.99
N ALA A 110 -37.98 -10.49 20.43
CA ALA A 110 -38.62 -10.08 21.66
C ALA A 110 -40.16 -10.26 21.64
N VAL A 111 -40.77 -10.38 20.46
CA VAL A 111 -42.24 -10.48 20.27
C VAL A 111 -42.67 -11.81 19.68
N ALA A 112 -41.75 -12.59 19.06
CA ALA A 112 -42.04 -13.83 18.36
C ALA A 112 -42.21 -15.04 19.30
N GLN A 113 -43.06 -16.01 18.94
CA GLN A 113 -43.29 -17.26 19.68
C GLN A 113 -43.30 -18.48 18.77
N GLY A 114 -43.03 -19.66 19.35
CA GLY A 114 -43.12 -20.95 18.65
C GLY A 114 -42.12 -21.10 17.47
N ALA A 115 -42.59 -21.65 16.35
CA ALA A 115 -41.75 -21.96 15.18
C ALA A 115 -41.08 -20.70 14.54
N GLU A 116 -41.71 -19.53 14.69
CA GLU A 116 -41.15 -18.27 14.21
C GLU A 116 -39.93 -17.88 15.04
N LEU A 117 -39.98 -18.00 16.36
CA LEU A 117 -38.86 -17.74 17.26
C LEU A 117 -37.66 -18.67 16.96
N GLU A 118 -37.92 -19.96 16.70
CA GLU A 118 -36.88 -20.93 16.34
C GLU A 118 -36.18 -20.58 15.02
N SER A 119 -36.94 -20.13 14.02
CA SER A 119 -36.38 -19.63 12.75
C SER A 119 -35.54 -18.36 12.94
N LEU A 120 -35.98 -17.41 13.77
CA LEU A 120 -35.26 -16.19 14.07
C LEU A 120 -33.98 -16.46 14.86
N LEU A 121 -33.99 -17.41 15.81
CA LEU A 121 -32.81 -17.85 16.56
C LEU A 121 -31.73 -18.44 15.63
N LYS A 122 -32.09 -19.29 14.67
CA LYS A 122 -31.14 -19.82 13.69
C LYS A 122 -30.52 -18.70 12.82
N ARG A 123 -31.34 -17.73 12.42
CA ARG A 123 -30.86 -16.56 11.65
C ARG A 123 -29.97 -15.64 12.50
N ALA A 124 -30.32 -15.41 13.77
CA ALA A 124 -29.54 -14.61 14.72
C ALA A 124 -28.15 -15.25 14.94
N ALA A 125 -28.08 -16.57 15.19
CA ALA A 125 -26.81 -17.28 15.38
C ALA A 125 -25.88 -17.13 14.16
N ALA A 126 -26.41 -17.24 12.94
CA ALA A 126 -25.62 -17.03 11.73
C ALA A 126 -25.13 -15.58 11.55
N LEU A 127 -25.93 -14.59 12.01
CA LEU A 127 -25.56 -13.18 11.98
C LEU A 127 -24.61 -12.81 13.14
N GLU A 128 -24.72 -13.45 14.29
CA GLU A 128 -23.78 -13.31 15.42
C GLU A 128 -22.39 -13.81 15.04
N GLU A 129 -22.29 -14.95 14.36
CA GLU A 129 -21.03 -15.44 13.82
C GLU A 129 -20.40 -14.44 12.84
N ARG A 130 -21.21 -13.86 11.95
CA ARG A 130 -20.77 -12.81 11.02
C ARG A 130 -20.35 -11.53 11.74
N ALA A 131 -21.09 -11.11 12.76
CA ALA A 131 -20.77 -9.94 13.58
C ALA A 131 -19.46 -10.13 14.38
N ALA A 132 -19.27 -11.33 14.95
CA ALA A 132 -18.02 -11.67 15.63
C ALA A 132 -16.81 -11.65 14.66
N ARG A 133 -16.99 -12.18 13.46
CA ARG A 133 -15.97 -12.12 12.41
C ARG A 133 -15.66 -10.68 12.00
N ARG A 134 -16.66 -9.80 11.90
CA ARG A 134 -16.47 -8.38 11.64
C ARG A 134 -15.63 -7.70 12.73
N ALA A 135 -15.93 -7.94 14.02
CA ALA A 135 -15.14 -7.39 15.11
C ALA A 135 -13.66 -7.82 15.03
N GLN A 136 -13.39 -9.05 14.59
CA GLN A 136 -12.02 -9.52 14.34
C GLN A 136 -11.37 -8.77 13.17
N VAL A 137 -12.09 -8.55 12.07
CA VAL A 137 -11.60 -7.79 10.91
C VAL A 137 -11.34 -6.32 11.31
N GLU A 138 -12.23 -5.68 12.08
CA GLU A 138 -12.05 -4.31 12.59
C GLU A 138 -10.80 -4.20 13.47
N SER A 139 -10.63 -5.11 14.43
CA SER A 139 -9.43 -5.13 15.29
C SER A 139 -8.13 -5.31 14.50
N ARG A 140 -8.14 -6.16 13.45
CA ARG A 140 -7.00 -6.31 12.54
C ARG A 140 -6.77 -5.08 11.69
N ALA A 141 -7.86 -4.48 11.18
CA ALA A 141 -7.79 -3.25 10.39
C ALA A 141 -7.12 -2.13 11.19
N GLU A 142 -7.50 -1.94 12.45
CA GLU A 142 -6.86 -0.98 13.35
C GLU A 142 -5.37 -1.30 13.56
N ALA A 143 -5.04 -2.57 13.81
CA ALA A 143 -3.65 -3.00 13.99
C ALA A 143 -2.81 -2.79 12.72
N LEU A 144 -3.37 -3.05 11.52
CA LEU A 144 -2.72 -2.82 10.25
C LEU A 144 -2.56 -1.32 9.97
N LEU A 145 -3.61 -0.51 10.17
CA LEU A 145 -3.54 0.94 10.03
C LEU A 145 -2.44 1.53 10.91
N ASP A 146 -2.40 1.13 12.19
CA ASP A 146 -1.32 1.53 13.10
C ASP A 146 0.05 1.03 12.60
N ALA A 147 0.15 -0.23 12.12
CA ALA A 147 1.38 -0.80 11.57
C ALA A 147 1.92 -0.01 10.38
N PHE A 148 1.05 0.49 9.52
CA PHE A 148 1.42 1.31 8.36
C PHE A 148 1.47 2.81 8.65
N GLY A 149 1.45 3.23 9.93
CA GLY A 149 1.61 4.63 10.34
C GLY A 149 0.38 5.51 10.06
N LEU A 150 -0.81 4.93 10.04
CA LEU A 150 -2.09 5.60 9.88
C LEU A 150 -2.82 5.63 11.23
N GLU A 151 -2.37 6.52 12.14
CA GLU A 151 -2.73 6.50 13.56
C GLU A 151 -4.17 6.90 13.88
N ASP A 152 -4.88 7.58 12.97
CA ASP A 152 -6.26 8.04 13.15
C ASP A 152 -7.24 7.25 12.26
N PRO A 153 -7.83 6.16 12.75
CA PRO A 153 -8.80 5.35 12.00
C PRO A 153 -10.08 6.10 11.60
N ALA A 154 -10.41 7.20 12.30
CA ALA A 154 -11.61 8.00 12.05
C ALA A 154 -11.39 9.09 10.97
N ARG A 155 -10.15 9.31 10.53
CA ARG A 155 -9.81 10.27 9.48
C ARG A 155 -10.50 9.91 8.16
N ALA A 156 -11.02 10.92 7.44
CA ALA A 156 -11.68 10.71 6.14
C ALA A 156 -10.69 10.42 5.00
N CYS A 157 -11.02 9.46 4.14
CA CYS A 157 -10.19 9.05 3.00
C CYS A 157 -9.94 10.17 1.98
N GLY A 158 -10.84 11.15 1.86
CA GLY A 158 -10.69 12.28 0.94
C GLY A 158 -9.50 13.20 1.25
N THR A 159 -8.95 13.13 2.47
CA THR A 159 -7.81 13.97 2.92
C THR A 159 -6.44 13.30 2.71
N LEU A 160 -6.41 12.09 2.17
CA LEU A 160 -5.20 11.28 2.05
C LEU A 160 -4.31 11.71 0.87
N SER A 161 -3.01 11.70 1.10
CA SER A 161 -2.00 11.71 0.03
C SER A 161 -2.03 10.40 -0.78
N GLY A 162 -1.37 10.38 -1.96
CA GLY A 162 -1.27 9.17 -2.78
C GLY A 162 -0.66 7.98 -2.03
N GLY A 163 0.43 8.19 -1.30
CA GLY A 163 1.08 7.14 -0.50
C GLY A 163 0.21 6.66 0.67
N GLU A 164 -0.52 7.56 1.34
CA GLU A 164 -1.46 7.17 2.40
C GLU A 164 -2.62 6.34 1.84
N ARG A 165 -3.20 6.74 0.69
CA ARG A 165 -4.23 5.95 0.00
C ARG A 165 -3.75 4.54 -0.34
N ARG A 166 -2.49 4.43 -0.79
CA ARG A 166 -1.87 3.13 -1.09
C ARG A 166 -1.76 2.28 0.16
N ARG A 167 -1.29 2.82 1.28
CA ARG A 167 -1.20 2.12 2.57
C ARG A 167 -2.56 1.63 3.07
N VAL A 168 -3.61 2.45 2.97
CA VAL A 168 -4.99 2.03 3.31
C VAL A 168 -5.45 0.88 2.42
N ALA A 169 -5.18 0.92 1.12
CA ALA A 169 -5.55 -0.16 0.20
C ALA A 169 -4.80 -1.47 0.49
N ILE A 170 -3.53 -1.40 0.90
CA ILE A 170 -2.77 -2.55 1.39
C ILE A 170 -3.41 -3.11 2.65
N CYS A 171 -3.72 -2.27 3.64
CA CYS A 171 -4.41 -2.70 4.86
C CYS A 171 -5.73 -3.41 4.52
N ARG A 172 -6.51 -2.88 3.56
CA ARG A 172 -7.76 -3.50 3.07
C ARG A 172 -7.52 -4.88 2.46
N ALA A 173 -6.46 -5.06 1.67
CA ALA A 173 -6.13 -6.34 1.07
C ALA A 173 -5.77 -7.41 2.13
N PHE A 174 -5.15 -7.02 3.23
CA PHE A 174 -4.73 -7.94 4.29
C PHE A 174 -5.78 -8.19 5.38
N ALA A 175 -6.71 -7.25 5.63
CA ALA A 175 -7.63 -7.30 6.77
C ALA A 175 -8.56 -8.52 6.75
N GLY A 176 -9.01 -8.95 5.55
CA GLY A 176 -9.93 -10.07 5.33
C GLY A 176 -9.29 -11.46 5.43
N GLU A 177 -8.01 -11.59 5.72
CA GLU A 177 -7.25 -12.87 5.69
C GLU A 177 -7.48 -13.67 4.40
N PRO A 178 -7.11 -13.13 3.25
CA PRO A 178 -7.24 -13.86 2.00
C PRO A 178 -6.33 -15.09 1.98
N GLU A 179 -6.75 -16.12 1.23
CA GLU A 179 -5.96 -17.31 0.95
C GLU A 179 -5.08 -17.14 -0.29
N LEU A 180 -5.32 -16.07 -1.07
CA LEU A 180 -4.50 -15.65 -2.22
C LEU A 180 -4.52 -14.13 -2.33
N LEU A 181 -3.35 -13.52 -2.54
CA LEU A 181 -3.21 -12.10 -2.82
C LEU A 181 -2.81 -11.89 -4.28
N LEU A 182 -3.46 -10.93 -4.94
CA LEU A 182 -3.12 -10.45 -6.28
C LEU A 182 -2.72 -8.97 -6.14
N LEU A 183 -1.43 -8.66 -6.31
CA LEU A 183 -0.87 -7.36 -5.98
C LEU A 183 -0.28 -6.69 -7.23
N ASP A 184 -0.84 -5.54 -7.64
CA ASP A 184 -0.33 -4.77 -8.78
C ASP A 184 0.47 -3.56 -8.26
N GLU A 185 1.78 -3.57 -8.49
CA GLU A 185 2.76 -2.57 -8.10
C GLU A 185 2.60 -2.10 -6.62
N PRO A 186 2.58 -3.01 -5.63
CA PRO A 186 2.24 -2.66 -4.25
C PRO A 186 3.21 -1.66 -3.61
N THR A 187 4.46 -1.59 -4.07
CA THR A 187 5.52 -0.72 -3.51
C THR A 187 5.53 0.69 -4.08
N ASN A 188 4.82 0.95 -5.21
CA ASN A 188 4.78 2.28 -5.81
C ASN A 188 4.20 3.32 -4.85
N HIS A 189 4.84 4.49 -4.77
CA HIS A 189 4.50 5.60 -3.88
C HIS A 189 4.58 5.30 -2.37
N LEU A 190 5.15 4.16 -1.98
CA LEU A 190 5.46 3.87 -0.59
C LEU A 190 6.85 4.41 -0.23
N ASP A 191 7.01 4.84 1.00
CA ASP A 191 8.35 5.10 1.55
C ASP A 191 9.02 3.78 1.98
N ALA A 192 10.33 3.83 2.19
CA ALA A 192 11.12 2.66 2.53
C ALA A 192 10.62 1.92 3.80
N LEU A 193 10.03 2.67 4.76
CA LEU A 193 9.45 2.10 5.98
C LEU A 193 8.20 1.27 5.67
N ALA A 194 7.32 1.82 4.81
CA ALA A 194 6.09 1.12 4.42
C ALA A 194 6.37 -0.08 3.51
N VAL A 195 7.41 -0.01 2.66
CA VAL A 195 7.86 -1.14 1.83
C VAL A 195 8.35 -2.29 2.72
N GLU A 196 9.25 -2.01 3.67
CA GLU A 196 9.75 -3.05 4.58
C GLU A 196 8.62 -3.67 5.42
N ARG A 197 7.66 -2.84 5.85
CA ARG A 197 6.48 -3.35 6.55
C ARG A 197 5.62 -4.26 5.68
N LEU A 198 5.45 -3.92 4.41
CA LEU A 198 4.75 -4.77 3.44
C LEU A 198 5.47 -6.13 3.26
N GLU A 199 6.80 -6.10 3.09
CA GLU A 199 7.62 -7.31 3.00
C GLU A 199 7.46 -8.21 4.22
N ASP A 200 7.53 -7.63 5.43
CA ASP A 200 7.36 -8.36 6.69
C ASP A 200 5.96 -8.98 6.82
N GLU A 201 4.90 -8.24 6.44
CA GLU A 201 3.53 -8.78 6.45
C GLU A 201 3.35 -9.94 5.45
N LEU A 202 3.95 -9.84 4.25
CA LEU A 202 3.92 -10.91 3.24
C LEU A 202 4.64 -12.18 3.75
N LEU A 203 5.80 -12.01 4.37
CA LEU A 203 6.58 -13.13 4.89
C LEU A 203 5.97 -13.76 6.14
N ALA A 204 5.50 -12.93 7.09
CA ALA A 204 4.96 -13.42 8.36
C ALA A 204 3.67 -14.22 8.19
N ARG A 205 2.83 -13.86 7.20
CA ARG A 205 1.54 -14.53 6.96
C ARG A 205 1.69 -15.82 6.16
N GLY A 206 2.74 -15.95 5.33
CA GLY A 206 2.90 -17.08 4.43
C GLY A 206 1.75 -17.24 3.41
N THR A 207 0.93 -16.21 3.22
CA THR A 207 -0.17 -16.24 2.25
C THR A 207 0.40 -16.29 0.84
N PRO A 208 -0.04 -17.23 -0.02
CA PRO A 208 0.32 -17.26 -1.43
C PRO A 208 -0.03 -15.94 -2.11
N PHE A 209 0.82 -15.50 -3.03
CA PHE A 209 0.53 -14.28 -3.77
C PHE A 209 1.04 -14.32 -5.21
N VAL A 210 0.41 -13.50 -6.06
CA VAL A 210 0.94 -13.10 -7.37
C VAL A 210 1.17 -11.59 -7.31
N VAL A 211 2.41 -11.15 -7.52
CA VAL A 211 2.79 -9.75 -7.49
C VAL A 211 3.35 -9.28 -8.83
N VAL A 212 2.85 -8.15 -9.31
CA VAL A 212 3.50 -7.36 -10.35
C VAL A 212 4.29 -6.27 -9.64
N THR A 213 5.59 -6.21 -9.83
CA THR A 213 6.42 -5.15 -9.24
C THR A 213 7.76 -4.99 -9.97
N HIS A 214 8.31 -3.80 -9.86
CA HIS A 214 9.68 -3.46 -10.27
C HIS A 214 10.64 -3.31 -9.08
N ASP A 215 10.16 -3.54 -7.86
CA ASP A 215 10.95 -3.51 -6.65
C ASP A 215 11.81 -4.77 -6.50
N ARG A 216 13.11 -4.61 -6.73
CA ARG A 216 14.08 -5.71 -6.73
C ARG A 216 14.32 -6.32 -5.36
N TRP A 217 14.19 -5.53 -4.28
CA TRP A 217 14.29 -6.04 -2.93
C TRP A 217 13.14 -6.95 -2.56
N LEU A 218 11.92 -6.55 -2.90
CA LEU A 218 10.73 -7.40 -2.70
C LEU A 218 10.86 -8.69 -3.50
N LEU A 219 11.31 -8.60 -4.78
CA LEU A 219 11.54 -9.76 -5.64
C LEU A 219 12.62 -10.71 -5.07
N GLU A 220 13.70 -10.15 -4.52
CA GLU A 220 14.79 -10.95 -3.94
C GLU A 220 14.40 -11.62 -2.64
N ARG A 221 13.66 -10.90 -1.76
CA ARG A 221 13.38 -11.33 -0.39
C ARG A 221 12.10 -12.17 -0.27
N CYS A 222 11.08 -11.87 -1.06
CA CYS A 222 9.73 -12.40 -0.85
C CYS A 222 9.27 -13.39 -1.91
N VAL A 223 9.97 -13.55 -3.04
CA VAL A 223 9.52 -14.32 -4.20
C VAL A 223 10.32 -15.61 -4.35
N ASP A 224 9.64 -16.71 -4.70
CA ASP A 224 10.24 -18.02 -4.95
C ASP A 224 10.13 -18.47 -6.40
N ARG A 225 9.31 -17.76 -7.19
CA ARG A 225 9.02 -18.12 -8.57
C ARG A 225 8.70 -16.88 -9.39
N ILE A 226 9.32 -16.74 -10.53
CA ILE A 226 9.15 -15.61 -11.44
C ILE A 226 8.55 -16.09 -12.76
N LEU A 227 7.48 -15.43 -13.18
CA LEU A 227 6.86 -15.57 -14.48
C LEU A 227 7.17 -14.31 -15.29
N GLU A 228 8.05 -14.41 -16.28
CA GLU A 228 8.36 -13.29 -17.16
C GLU A 228 7.44 -13.32 -18.38
N LEU A 229 6.64 -12.28 -18.56
CA LEU A 229 5.85 -12.07 -19.77
C LEU A 229 6.70 -11.33 -20.80
N ASP A 230 7.25 -12.07 -21.77
CA ASP A 230 8.08 -11.55 -22.84
C ASP A 230 7.49 -11.93 -24.19
N MET A 231 7.29 -10.95 -25.09
CA MET A 231 6.75 -11.12 -26.43
C MET A 231 5.43 -11.92 -26.50
N GLY A 232 4.61 -11.78 -25.46
CA GLY A 232 3.32 -12.46 -25.36
C GLY A 232 3.38 -13.92 -24.88
N ALA A 233 4.55 -14.44 -24.56
CA ALA A 233 4.78 -15.75 -23.96
C ALA A 233 5.24 -15.62 -22.51
N ILE A 234 5.05 -16.69 -21.71
CA ILE A 234 5.57 -16.75 -20.34
C ILE A 234 6.82 -17.61 -20.30
N HIS A 235 7.87 -17.07 -19.65
CA HIS A 235 9.07 -17.78 -19.24
C HIS A 235 9.06 -17.92 -17.73
N GLU A 236 9.18 -19.15 -17.24
CA GLU A 236 9.17 -19.45 -15.81
C GLU A 236 10.59 -19.68 -15.31
N THR A 237 10.97 -18.95 -14.24
CA THR A 237 12.18 -19.17 -13.45
C THR A 237 11.79 -19.57 -12.04
N ARG A 238 12.37 -20.63 -11.49
CA ARG A 238 12.24 -21.00 -10.09
C ARG A 238 13.39 -20.39 -9.30
N GLY A 239 13.05 -19.54 -8.36
CA GLY A 239 13.99 -18.79 -7.56
C GLY A 239 13.60 -17.32 -7.43
N ASN A 240 14.54 -16.52 -6.94
CA ASN A 240 14.38 -15.10 -6.69
C ASN A 240 14.83 -14.24 -7.90
N TYR A 241 14.96 -12.93 -7.66
CA TYR A 241 15.39 -11.98 -8.68
C TYR A 241 16.81 -12.26 -9.23
N GLY A 242 17.72 -12.68 -8.34
CA GLY A 242 19.09 -13.04 -8.73
C GLY A 242 19.13 -14.22 -9.69
N ASP A 243 18.36 -15.28 -9.41
CA ASP A 243 18.25 -16.47 -10.25
C ASP A 243 17.68 -16.12 -11.63
N TRP A 244 16.60 -15.32 -11.65
CA TRP A 244 16.00 -14.85 -12.90
C TRP A 244 16.96 -14.03 -13.75
N LEU A 245 17.81 -13.18 -13.11
CA LEU A 245 18.82 -12.42 -13.82
C LEU A 245 19.81 -13.31 -14.58
N LEU A 246 20.27 -14.37 -13.93
CA LEU A 246 21.22 -15.33 -14.51
C LEU A 246 20.58 -16.08 -15.68
N GLU A 247 19.39 -16.66 -15.47
CA GLU A 247 18.68 -17.38 -16.55
C GLU A 247 18.33 -16.49 -17.73
N ARG A 248 17.91 -15.23 -17.49
CA ARG A 248 17.64 -14.26 -18.55
C ARG A 248 18.90 -13.92 -19.34
N ALA A 249 20.03 -13.72 -18.66
CA ALA A 249 21.31 -13.43 -19.32
C ALA A 249 21.74 -14.58 -20.24
N GLU A 250 21.65 -15.82 -19.77
CA GLU A 250 21.95 -17.01 -20.56
C GLU A 250 21.03 -17.15 -21.78
N ARG A 251 19.72 -16.92 -21.60
CA ARG A 251 18.73 -16.96 -22.69
C ARG A 251 19.03 -15.92 -23.76
N LEU A 252 19.31 -14.68 -23.37
CA LEU A 252 19.66 -13.61 -24.32
C LEU A 252 20.97 -13.88 -25.05
N GLU A 253 21.96 -14.50 -24.41
CA GLU A 253 23.20 -14.89 -25.06
C GLU A 253 22.95 -15.97 -26.14
N ILE A 254 22.14 -16.97 -25.84
CA ILE A 254 21.74 -18.03 -26.79
C ILE A 254 20.98 -17.41 -27.97
N GLU A 255 19.99 -16.55 -27.69
CA GLU A 255 19.22 -15.85 -28.73
C GLU A 255 20.12 -14.96 -29.61
N GLY A 256 21.06 -14.24 -29.02
CA GLY A 256 22.06 -13.44 -29.75
C GLY A 256 22.94 -14.26 -30.67
N LYS A 257 23.36 -15.47 -30.25
CA LYS A 257 24.09 -16.42 -31.10
C LYS A 257 23.22 -16.93 -32.26
N HIS A 258 21.96 -17.25 -31.99
CA HIS A 258 20.98 -17.65 -33.00
C HIS A 258 20.72 -16.52 -34.01
N GLU A 259 20.55 -15.30 -33.56
CA GLU A 259 20.34 -14.13 -34.42
C GLU A 259 21.56 -13.83 -35.29
N SER A 260 22.76 -13.87 -34.73
CA SER A 260 24.01 -13.72 -35.51
C SER A 260 24.12 -14.78 -36.58
N SER A 261 23.75 -16.03 -36.30
CA SER A 261 23.74 -17.13 -37.25
C SER A 261 22.66 -16.92 -38.32
N ARG A 262 21.46 -16.46 -37.93
CA ARG A 262 20.36 -16.12 -38.84
C ARG A 262 20.77 -15.00 -39.81
N LEU A 263 21.34 -13.90 -39.29
CA LEU A 263 21.80 -12.77 -40.11
C LEU A 263 22.92 -13.18 -41.09
N ASN A 264 23.86 -14.02 -40.67
CA ASN A 264 24.90 -14.53 -41.53
C ASN A 264 24.33 -15.41 -42.65
N LEU A 265 23.35 -16.27 -42.34
CA LEU A 265 22.66 -17.07 -43.33
C LEU A 265 21.84 -16.18 -44.29
N LEU A 266 21.10 -15.20 -43.77
CA LEU A 266 20.33 -14.26 -44.56
C LEU A 266 21.22 -13.45 -45.53
N ARG A 267 22.39 -12.97 -45.08
CA ARG A 267 23.37 -12.27 -45.93
C ARG A 267 23.84 -13.18 -47.06
N ARG A 268 24.15 -14.44 -46.79
CA ARG A 268 24.58 -15.41 -47.79
C ARG A 268 23.48 -15.72 -48.81
N GLU A 269 22.24 -15.92 -48.33
CA GLU A 269 21.11 -16.22 -49.22
C GLU A 269 20.72 -14.97 -50.05
N THR A 270 20.76 -13.75 -49.47
CA THR A 270 20.53 -12.49 -50.19
C THR A 270 21.60 -12.24 -51.28
N ALA A 271 22.88 -12.51 -50.96
CA ALA A 271 23.95 -12.40 -51.94
C ALA A 271 23.79 -13.39 -53.11
N TRP A 272 23.27 -14.59 -52.84
CA TRP A 272 22.93 -15.56 -53.87
C TRP A 272 21.75 -15.11 -54.72
N MET A 273 20.69 -14.56 -54.15
CA MET A 273 19.52 -13.99 -54.84
C MET A 273 19.93 -12.87 -55.81
N ARG A 274 20.81 -11.95 -55.36
CA ARG A 274 21.32 -10.82 -56.19
C ARG A 274 22.14 -11.23 -57.38
N ARG A 275 22.74 -12.43 -57.37
CA ARG A 275 23.54 -12.98 -58.52
C ARG A 275 22.68 -13.62 -59.62
N GLY A 276 21.35 -13.45 -59.59
CA GLY A 276 20.48 -13.97 -60.63
C GLY A 276 20.23 -15.47 -60.52
N ALA A 277 19.53 -15.89 -59.47
CA ALA A 277 19.19 -17.30 -59.27
C ALA A 277 18.34 -17.85 -60.44
N PRO A 278 18.73 -18.96 -61.08
CA PRO A 278 17.91 -19.58 -62.13
C PRO A 278 16.60 -20.11 -61.51
N ALA A 279 15.48 -19.41 -61.77
CA ALA A 279 14.19 -19.66 -61.15
C ALA A 279 13.48 -20.98 -61.54
N ARG A 280 14.15 -21.86 -62.29
CA ARG A 280 13.49 -23.04 -62.91
C ARG A 280 13.67 -24.37 -62.20
N THR A 281 14.39 -24.47 -61.10
CA THR A 281 14.60 -25.74 -60.40
C THR A 281 13.89 -25.81 -59.07
N THR A 282 13.40 -27.00 -58.65
CA THR A 282 12.76 -27.25 -57.34
C THR A 282 13.66 -26.82 -56.20
N LYS A 283 14.97 -26.97 -56.33
CA LYS A 283 15.97 -26.49 -55.34
C LYS A 283 16.00 -24.97 -55.20
N ALA A 284 15.78 -24.21 -56.30
CA ALA A 284 15.71 -22.75 -56.25
C ALA A 284 14.43 -22.26 -55.51
N LYS A 285 13.28 -22.89 -55.75
CA LYS A 285 12.02 -22.59 -55.04
C LYS A 285 12.14 -22.86 -53.54
N ALA A 286 12.72 -23.98 -53.13
CA ALA A 286 12.92 -24.31 -51.72
C ALA A 286 13.89 -23.32 -51.04
N ARG A 287 14.87 -22.78 -51.72
CA ARG A 287 15.83 -21.81 -51.20
C ARG A 287 15.22 -20.41 -51.11
N ILE A 288 14.36 -20.01 -52.04
CA ILE A 288 13.57 -18.79 -51.98
C ILE A 288 12.58 -18.86 -50.81
N GLY A 289 11.89 -19.99 -50.61
CA GLY A 289 11.00 -20.21 -49.46
C GLY A 289 11.77 -20.11 -48.13
N ARG A 290 12.97 -20.66 -48.04
CA ARG A 290 13.84 -20.53 -46.85
C ARG A 290 14.26 -19.08 -46.60
N TRP A 291 14.55 -18.30 -47.63
CA TRP A 291 14.86 -16.88 -47.49
C TRP A 291 13.68 -16.10 -46.92
N HIS A 292 12.46 -16.32 -47.43
CA HIS A 292 11.25 -15.71 -46.89
C HIS A 292 11.07 -16.08 -45.41
N SER A 293 11.18 -17.36 -45.05
CA SER A 293 11.07 -17.78 -43.66
C SER A 293 12.13 -17.16 -42.73
N LEU A 294 13.35 -16.91 -43.24
CA LEU A 294 14.40 -16.20 -42.49
C LEU A 294 14.13 -14.71 -42.36
N VAL A 295 13.45 -14.07 -43.31
CA VAL A 295 13.00 -12.68 -43.21
C VAL A 295 11.83 -12.57 -42.21
N ASP A 296 10.86 -13.47 -42.33
CA ASP A 296 9.66 -13.49 -41.50
C ASP A 296 9.96 -13.86 -40.02
N SER A 297 11.06 -14.61 -39.79
CA SER A 297 11.53 -14.94 -38.42
C SER A 297 12.47 -13.90 -37.82
N ALA A 298 12.51 -12.67 -38.37
CA ALA A 298 13.28 -11.60 -37.79
C ALA A 298 12.72 -11.28 -36.37
N PRO A 299 13.58 -11.17 -35.33
CA PRO A 299 13.13 -10.71 -34.01
C PRO A 299 12.45 -9.35 -34.17
N ASP A 300 11.40 -9.14 -33.36
CA ASP A 300 10.77 -7.83 -33.28
C ASP A 300 11.79 -6.83 -32.72
N ASP A 301 11.96 -5.69 -33.39
CA ASP A 301 12.95 -4.63 -33.09
C ASP A 301 12.72 -3.98 -31.70
N ARG A 302 11.66 -4.40 -30.98
CA ARG A 302 11.33 -3.98 -29.62
C ARG A 302 12.32 -4.42 -28.55
N ARG A 303 13.28 -5.31 -28.88
CA ARG A 303 14.34 -5.78 -27.95
C ARG A 303 15.59 -4.91 -27.95
N ALA A 304 15.63 -3.81 -28.72
CA ALA A 304 16.75 -2.88 -28.60
C ALA A 304 16.82 -2.38 -27.14
N PRO A 305 17.95 -2.59 -26.44
CA PRO A 305 18.10 -2.07 -25.10
C PRO A 305 18.02 -0.55 -25.14
N LEU A 306 17.35 0.04 -24.14
CA LEU A 306 17.42 1.47 -23.95
C LEU A 306 18.88 1.83 -23.67
N ASP A 307 19.48 2.65 -24.56
CA ASP A 307 20.87 3.07 -24.46
C ASP A 307 20.97 4.59 -24.58
N PHE A 308 21.23 5.24 -23.44
CA PHE A 308 21.44 6.66 -23.38
C PHE A 308 22.50 7.00 -22.33
N ALA A 309 23.14 8.15 -22.51
CA ALA A 309 24.07 8.70 -21.55
C ALA A 309 23.72 10.18 -21.33
N PHE A 310 23.92 10.67 -20.12
CA PHE A 310 23.83 12.09 -19.86
C PHE A 310 25.06 12.76 -20.48
N PRO A 311 24.88 13.80 -21.32
CA PRO A 311 26.03 14.49 -21.90
C PRO A 311 26.89 15.09 -20.79
N PRO A 312 28.20 15.11 -20.96
CA PRO A 312 29.07 15.85 -20.06
C PRO A 312 28.74 17.34 -20.21
N GLY A 313 28.14 17.93 -19.19
CA GLY A 313 27.89 19.36 -19.16
C GLY A 313 29.20 20.18 -19.11
N PRO A 314 29.11 21.51 -19.01
CA PRO A 314 30.29 22.35 -18.83
C PRO A 314 31.09 21.91 -17.62
N ARG A 315 32.42 22.12 -17.67
CA ARG A 315 33.31 21.70 -16.58
C ARG A 315 32.83 22.26 -15.24
N LEU A 316 32.47 21.39 -14.32
CA LEU A 316 32.15 21.77 -12.94
C LEU A 316 33.43 22.19 -12.24
N GLY A 317 33.41 23.40 -11.61
CA GLY A 317 34.49 23.86 -10.76
C GLY A 317 34.57 23.09 -9.43
N ASP A 318 35.50 23.48 -8.57
CA ASP A 318 35.69 22.81 -7.26
C ASP A 318 34.49 22.95 -6.31
N ARG A 319 33.67 23.98 -6.52
CA ARG A 319 32.44 24.21 -5.75
C ARG A 319 31.23 23.84 -6.56
N GLY A 320 30.48 22.86 -6.10
CA GLY A 320 29.18 22.49 -6.63
C GLY A 320 28.06 23.26 -5.91
N ILE A 321 27.40 22.60 -4.96
CA ILE A 321 26.31 23.17 -4.15
C ILE A 321 26.68 23.06 -2.68
N ASP A 322 26.60 24.17 -1.94
CA ASP A 322 26.86 24.24 -0.50
C ASP A 322 25.66 24.82 0.23
N LEU A 323 25.10 24.05 1.17
CA LEU A 323 24.12 24.48 2.16
C LEU A 323 24.85 24.73 3.47
N GLN A 324 24.68 25.92 4.09
CA GLN A 324 25.35 26.31 5.34
C GLN A 324 24.29 26.71 6.37
N ALA A 325 24.08 25.85 7.39
CA ALA A 325 23.15 26.04 8.50
C ALA A 325 21.75 26.50 8.02
N VAL A 326 21.21 25.82 7.04
CA VAL A 326 19.94 26.18 6.39
C VAL A 326 18.75 25.73 7.23
N ASP A 327 17.89 26.70 7.58
CA ASP A 327 16.56 26.45 8.14
C ASP A 327 15.50 26.74 7.10
N LEU A 328 14.49 25.89 7.03
CA LEU A 328 13.29 26.13 6.24
C LEU A 328 12.03 25.78 7.01
N ALA A 329 11.09 26.74 7.08
CA ALA A 329 9.78 26.54 7.66
C ALA A 329 8.68 26.81 6.62
N ARG A 330 7.62 26.00 6.62
CA ARG A 330 6.46 26.16 5.73
C ARG A 330 5.17 25.92 6.52
N GLY A 331 4.23 26.87 6.46
CA GLY A 331 2.97 26.75 7.21
C GLY A 331 3.15 26.64 8.72
N GLY A 332 4.16 27.29 9.31
CA GLY A 332 4.44 27.24 10.74
C GLY A 332 5.17 25.96 11.22
N ARG A 333 5.43 25.01 10.32
CA ARG A 333 6.17 23.78 10.62
C ARG A 333 7.61 23.89 10.09
N THR A 334 8.59 23.60 10.93
CA THR A 334 9.99 23.46 10.51
C THR A 334 10.13 22.19 9.67
N ILE A 335 10.63 22.34 8.44
CA ILE A 335 10.88 21.24 7.50
C ILE A 335 12.37 20.85 7.56
N LEU A 336 13.27 21.85 7.56
CA LEU A 336 14.71 21.62 7.71
C LEU A 336 15.24 22.52 8.82
N SER A 337 16.17 21.98 9.60
CA SER A 337 16.76 22.68 10.75
C SER A 337 18.30 22.53 10.74
N GLY A 338 19.02 23.66 10.57
CA GLY A 338 20.48 23.72 10.58
C GLY A 338 21.15 22.87 9.50
N ALA A 339 20.46 22.63 8.37
CA ALA A 339 20.91 21.74 7.32
C ALA A 339 22.25 22.24 6.74
N THR A 340 23.28 21.39 6.83
CA THR A 340 24.62 21.67 6.28
C THR A 340 25.04 20.52 5.39
N LEU A 341 25.32 20.80 4.12
CA LEU A 341 25.58 19.80 3.10
C LEU A 341 26.44 20.43 2.00
N SER A 342 27.46 19.72 1.52
CA SER A 342 28.21 20.08 0.34
C SER A 342 28.16 18.99 -0.71
N LEU A 343 28.07 19.38 -1.97
CA LEU A 343 28.10 18.49 -3.13
C LEU A 343 29.28 18.90 -4.02
N SER A 344 30.16 17.94 -4.30
CA SER A 344 31.38 18.13 -5.08
C SER A 344 31.29 17.41 -6.45
N LYS A 345 32.20 17.74 -7.35
CA LYS A 345 32.30 17.08 -8.67
C LYS A 345 32.51 15.58 -8.52
N GLY A 346 31.81 14.80 -9.35
CA GLY A 346 31.86 13.32 -9.37
C GLY A 346 31.13 12.65 -8.20
N GLU A 347 30.55 13.44 -7.30
CA GLU A 347 29.81 12.92 -6.17
C GLU A 347 28.38 12.57 -6.55
N ARG A 348 27.91 11.40 -6.12
CA ARG A 348 26.53 10.95 -6.27
C ARG A 348 25.91 10.78 -4.90
N LEU A 349 25.09 11.78 -4.52
CA LEU A 349 24.49 11.90 -3.20
C LEU A 349 23.07 11.33 -3.21
N GLY A 350 22.83 10.29 -2.41
CA GLY A 350 21.49 9.76 -2.13
C GLY A 350 20.83 10.50 -0.96
N VAL A 351 19.56 10.86 -1.10
CA VAL A 351 18.76 11.49 -0.06
C VAL A 351 17.72 10.50 0.42
N LEU A 352 17.82 10.08 1.67
CA LEU A 352 16.93 9.15 2.35
C LEU A 352 16.07 9.86 3.41
N GLY A 353 14.99 9.21 3.83
CA GLY A 353 14.14 9.69 4.91
C GLY A 353 12.69 9.27 4.73
N PRO A 354 11.87 9.28 5.80
CA PRO A 354 10.46 8.94 5.72
C PRO A 354 9.67 9.91 4.82
N SER A 355 8.47 9.51 4.42
CA SER A 355 7.57 10.39 3.66
C SER A 355 7.25 11.65 4.45
N GLY A 356 7.35 12.81 3.79
CA GLY A 356 7.10 14.11 4.43
C GLY A 356 8.23 14.63 5.32
N ALA A 357 9.40 13.97 5.36
CA ALA A 357 10.58 14.46 6.12
C ALA A 357 11.24 15.68 5.49
N GLY A 358 10.94 16.02 4.22
CA GLY A 358 11.52 17.19 3.54
C GLY A 358 12.55 16.85 2.46
N LYS A 359 12.59 15.63 1.93
CA LYS A 359 13.49 15.22 0.83
C LYS A 359 13.34 16.12 -0.40
N THR A 360 12.12 16.20 -0.96
CA THR A 360 11.81 17.12 -2.09
C THR A 360 12.20 18.56 -1.77
N THR A 361 11.92 19.02 -0.55
CA THR A 361 12.27 20.37 -0.09
C THR A 361 13.78 20.61 -0.09
N LEU A 362 14.58 19.60 0.32
CA LEU A 362 16.04 19.67 0.24
C LEU A 362 16.53 19.76 -1.22
N LEU A 363 15.91 19.00 -2.12
CA LEU A 363 16.21 19.05 -3.55
C LEU A 363 15.82 20.41 -4.17
N ASP A 364 14.66 20.96 -3.80
CA ASP A 364 14.18 22.26 -4.26
C ASP A 364 15.11 23.41 -3.78
N LEU A 365 15.62 23.33 -2.55
CA LEU A 365 16.66 24.27 -2.06
C LEU A 365 17.97 24.12 -2.84
N ALA A 366 18.43 22.90 -3.05
CA ALA A 366 19.65 22.63 -3.82
C ALA A 366 19.53 23.13 -5.26
N SER A 367 18.37 22.94 -5.89
CA SER A 367 18.11 23.42 -7.26
C SER A 367 17.83 24.93 -7.37
N GLY A 368 17.46 25.60 -6.27
CA GLY A 368 17.10 27.01 -6.25
C GLY A 368 15.64 27.30 -6.58
N LEU A 369 14.80 26.30 -6.57
CA LEU A 369 13.36 26.44 -6.66
C LEU A 369 12.74 27.02 -5.38
N LEU A 370 13.45 26.86 -4.25
CA LEU A 370 13.10 27.44 -2.97
C LEU A 370 14.27 28.24 -2.37
N GLU A 371 13.93 29.28 -1.60
CA GLU A 371 14.91 30.03 -0.80
C GLU A 371 14.83 29.62 0.67
N PRO A 372 15.96 29.56 1.38
CA PRO A 372 15.98 29.24 2.79
C PRO A 372 15.38 30.35 3.65
N THR A 373 14.75 29.99 4.78
CA THR A 373 14.27 30.96 5.77
C THR A 373 15.46 31.60 6.54
N ARG A 374 16.48 30.78 6.81
CA ARG A 374 17.77 31.19 7.42
C ARG A 374 18.89 30.34 6.83
N GLY A 375 20.11 30.80 6.98
CA GLY A 375 21.29 30.16 6.41
C GLY A 375 21.57 30.62 4.98
N VAL A 376 22.47 29.93 4.29
CA VAL A 376 22.90 30.31 2.95
C VAL A 376 23.01 29.08 2.07
N VAL A 377 22.48 29.17 0.85
CA VAL A 377 22.70 28.20 -0.22
C VAL A 377 23.61 28.83 -1.26
N ARG A 378 24.79 28.26 -1.48
CA ARG A 378 25.75 28.74 -2.46
C ARG A 378 25.86 27.75 -3.60
N ARG A 379 25.85 28.23 -4.84
CA ARG A 379 26.11 27.46 -6.04
C ARG A 379 27.31 28.02 -6.76
N GLY A 380 28.17 27.15 -7.26
CA GLY A 380 29.32 27.56 -8.06
C GLY A 380 28.88 28.28 -9.34
N GLU A 381 29.67 29.24 -9.83
CA GLU A 381 29.33 30.01 -11.04
C GLU A 381 29.18 29.15 -12.30
N THR A 382 29.89 28.01 -12.34
CA THR A 382 29.88 27.07 -13.46
C THR A 382 28.74 26.02 -13.36
N VAL A 383 27.95 26.05 -12.29
CA VAL A 383 26.86 25.09 -12.07
C VAL A 383 25.77 25.26 -13.13
N ARG A 384 25.44 24.16 -13.79
CA ARG A 384 24.27 24.02 -14.67
C ARG A 384 23.47 22.83 -14.18
N LEU A 385 22.20 23.09 -13.82
CA LEU A 385 21.32 22.11 -13.22
C LEU A 385 20.37 21.53 -14.25
N ALA A 386 20.18 20.22 -14.20
CA ALA A 386 19.01 19.57 -14.79
C ALA A 386 18.20 18.94 -13.64
N VAL A 387 16.92 19.29 -13.57
CA VAL A 387 16.05 18.94 -12.44
C VAL A 387 14.90 18.07 -12.91
N LEU A 388 14.76 16.90 -12.30
CA LEU A 388 13.58 16.05 -12.40
C LEU A 388 12.77 16.18 -11.11
N THR A 389 11.62 16.85 -11.19
CA THR A 389 10.73 17.04 -10.05
C THR A 389 9.71 15.90 -9.90
N GLN A 390 9.25 15.70 -8.68
CA GLN A 390 8.16 14.76 -8.39
C GLN A 390 6.89 15.16 -9.17
N GLY A 391 6.21 14.20 -9.78
CA GLY A 391 4.93 14.41 -10.48
C GLY A 391 5.04 14.55 -12.00
N ARG A 392 6.25 14.78 -12.57
CA ARG A 392 6.53 14.70 -14.02
C ARG A 392 5.43 15.26 -14.90
N ARG A 393 4.91 16.45 -14.57
CA ARG A 393 3.88 17.12 -15.37
C ARG A 393 4.52 17.85 -16.52
N PHE A 394 3.96 17.68 -17.71
CA PHE A 394 4.29 18.52 -18.86
C PHE A 394 3.45 19.78 -18.80
N GLU A 395 4.01 20.89 -19.30
CA GLU A 395 3.28 22.18 -19.34
C GLU A 395 2.08 22.10 -20.27
N ASP A 396 2.21 21.37 -21.37
CA ASP A 396 1.17 21.17 -22.38
C ASP A 396 1.08 19.69 -22.76
N GLU A 397 0.09 19.02 -22.21
CA GLU A 397 -0.20 17.60 -22.42
C GLU A 397 -0.70 17.28 -23.85
N SER A 398 -1.08 18.30 -24.61
CA SER A 398 -1.55 18.12 -26.01
C SER A 398 -0.42 18.03 -27.02
N ARG A 399 0.81 18.45 -26.63
CA ARG A 399 1.99 18.33 -27.50
C ARG A 399 2.31 16.87 -27.78
N SER A 400 2.86 16.64 -28.96
CA SER A 400 3.43 15.35 -29.30
C SER A 400 4.79 15.15 -28.62
N VAL A 401 5.23 13.87 -28.51
CA VAL A 401 6.54 13.51 -27.93
C VAL A 401 7.68 14.27 -28.64
N ILE A 402 7.65 14.35 -29.98
CA ILE A 402 8.70 15.02 -30.75
C ILE A 402 8.68 16.55 -30.53
N GLU A 403 7.51 17.15 -30.42
CA GLU A 403 7.37 18.59 -30.12
C GLU A 403 7.87 18.95 -28.72
N GLU A 404 7.69 18.06 -27.75
CA GLU A 404 8.19 18.28 -26.38
C GLU A 404 9.72 18.24 -26.32
N ILE A 405 10.37 17.43 -27.14
CA ILE A 405 11.83 17.27 -27.15
C ILE A 405 12.52 18.29 -28.07
N ALA A 406 12.00 18.49 -29.26
CA ALA A 406 12.64 19.31 -30.31
C ALA A 406 11.94 20.67 -30.54
N GLY A 407 10.79 20.92 -29.89
CA GLY A 407 9.99 22.09 -30.17
C GLY A 407 9.47 22.08 -31.61
N ARG A 408 9.80 23.13 -32.36
CA ARG A 408 9.44 23.24 -33.78
C ARG A 408 10.55 22.81 -34.73
N SER A 409 11.67 22.33 -34.20
CA SER A 409 12.82 21.87 -34.96
C SER A 409 12.68 20.38 -35.30
N ASP A 410 13.33 19.92 -36.35
CA ASP A 410 13.56 18.52 -36.65
C ASP A 410 14.86 17.97 -36.04
N GLN A 411 15.58 18.84 -35.30
CA GLN A 411 16.88 18.57 -34.73
C GLN A 411 16.90 18.88 -33.24
N VAL A 412 17.71 18.15 -32.50
CA VAL A 412 17.95 18.29 -31.07
C VAL A 412 19.45 18.38 -30.82
N GLU A 413 19.87 19.30 -29.97
CA GLU A 413 21.25 19.39 -29.52
C GLU A 413 21.43 18.53 -28.26
N VAL A 414 22.43 17.64 -28.29
CA VAL A 414 22.77 16.76 -27.16
C VAL A 414 24.28 16.73 -26.99
N GLY A 415 24.79 17.31 -25.90
CA GLY A 415 26.23 17.37 -25.61
C GLY A 415 27.04 18.07 -26.71
N GLY A 416 26.52 19.18 -27.26
CA GLY A 416 27.13 19.95 -28.33
C GLY A 416 27.07 19.30 -29.72
N ARG A 417 26.31 18.20 -29.88
CA ARG A 417 26.08 17.53 -31.17
C ARG A 417 24.63 17.68 -31.59
N VAL A 418 24.43 18.09 -32.82
CA VAL A 418 23.10 18.19 -33.42
C VAL A 418 22.72 16.85 -34.05
N VAL A 419 21.60 16.27 -33.60
CA VAL A 419 21.05 15.01 -34.10
C VAL A 419 19.61 15.19 -34.56
N ARG A 420 19.11 14.33 -35.46
CA ARG A 420 17.71 14.33 -35.84
C ARG A 420 16.84 13.92 -34.66
N ALA A 421 15.76 14.66 -34.38
CA ALA A 421 14.85 14.41 -33.28
C ALA A 421 14.22 13.00 -33.33
N GLU A 422 13.87 12.51 -34.54
CA GLU A 422 13.34 11.17 -34.72
C GLU A 422 14.35 10.08 -34.30
N ALA A 423 15.61 10.18 -34.79
CA ALA A 423 16.66 9.22 -34.46
C ALA A 423 17.05 9.28 -32.98
N TYR A 424 16.95 10.48 -32.38
CA TYR A 424 17.15 10.65 -30.95
C TYR A 424 16.07 9.93 -30.12
N LEU A 425 14.80 10.10 -30.49
CA LEU A 425 13.66 9.47 -29.81
C LEU A 425 13.64 7.94 -29.96
N GLU A 426 14.18 7.39 -31.07
CA GLU A 426 14.35 5.92 -31.23
C GLU A 426 15.22 5.32 -30.15
N ARG A 427 16.23 6.03 -29.67
CA ARG A 427 17.07 5.60 -28.54
C ARG A 427 16.28 5.46 -27.24
N PHE A 428 15.17 6.18 -27.10
CA PHE A 428 14.23 6.10 -25.98
C PHE A 428 13.01 5.22 -26.27
N LEU A 429 13.11 4.35 -27.29
CA LEU A 429 12.11 3.37 -27.70
C LEU A 429 10.79 4.01 -28.22
N PHE A 430 10.85 5.25 -28.73
CA PHE A 430 9.73 5.85 -29.45
C PHE A 430 9.91 5.60 -30.94
N GLN A 431 9.19 4.58 -31.47
CA GLN A 431 9.24 4.18 -32.88
C GLN A 431 7.95 4.52 -33.62
N GLY A 432 8.03 4.71 -34.94
CA GLY A 432 6.87 4.94 -35.82
C GLY A 432 5.95 6.08 -35.34
N GLN A 433 4.66 5.82 -35.30
CA GLN A 433 3.63 6.81 -34.94
C GLN A 433 3.71 7.27 -33.47
N LYS A 434 4.34 6.53 -32.57
CA LYS A 434 4.49 6.91 -31.17
C LYS A 434 5.26 8.20 -30.95
N LYS A 435 6.16 8.59 -31.85
CA LYS A 435 6.86 9.88 -31.81
C LYS A 435 5.93 11.08 -31.91
N HIS A 436 4.81 10.88 -32.61
CA HIS A 436 3.80 11.92 -32.85
C HIS A 436 2.57 11.78 -31.94
N ALA A 437 2.57 10.83 -31.01
CA ALA A 437 1.49 10.65 -30.06
C ALA A 437 1.45 11.82 -29.07
N PRO A 438 0.26 12.34 -28.70
CA PRO A 438 0.10 13.35 -27.65
C PRO A 438 0.60 12.81 -26.31
N LEU A 439 1.23 13.66 -25.49
CA LEU A 439 1.75 13.31 -24.17
C LEU A 439 0.65 12.78 -23.24
N SER A 440 -0.59 13.27 -23.40
CA SER A 440 -1.76 12.81 -22.62
C SER A 440 -2.12 11.34 -22.84
N THR A 441 -1.71 10.73 -23.97
CA THR A 441 -2.03 9.33 -24.30
C THR A 441 -0.96 8.35 -23.86
N LEU A 442 0.16 8.84 -23.32
CA LEU A 442 1.30 8.02 -22.90
C LEU A 442 1.04 7.33 -21.57
N SER A 443 1.48 6.08 -21.47
CA SER A 443 1.58 5.37 -20.19
C SER A 443 2.62 6.04 -19.25
N GLY A 444 2.53 5.76 -17.94
CA GLY A 444 3.47 6.30 -16.95
C GLY A 444 4.94 6.03 -17.32
N GLY A 445 5.27 4.81 -17.75
CA GLY A 445 6.63 4.47 -18.18
C GLY A 445 7.06 5.18 -19.48
N GLU A 446 6.15 5.39 -20.44
CA GLU A 446 6.44 6.18 -21.65
C GLU A 446 6.69 7.66 -21.29
N ARG A 447 5.87 8.23 -20.42
CA ARG A 447 6.08 9.59 -19.89
C ARG A 447 7.43 9.73 -19.21
N ALA A 448 7.82 8.75 -18.40
CA ALA A 448 9.13 8.73 -17.75
C ALA A 448 10.28 8.71 -18.77
N ARG A 449 10.18 7.93 -19.86
CA ARG A 449 11.18 7.94 -20.94
C ARG A 449 11.25 9.29 -21.68
N VAL A 450 10.12 9.97 -21.89
CA VAL A 450 10.14 11.36 -22.46
C VAL A 450 10.89 12.30 -21.52
N TRP A 451 10.65 12.21 -20.21
CA TRP A 451 11.37 13.02 -19.23
C TRP A 451 12.88 12.73 -19.22
N LEU A 452 13.28 11.47 -19.32
CA LEU A 452 14.70 11.10 -19.44
C LEU A 452 15.32 11.65 -20.73
N ALA A 453 14.59 11.53 -21.86
CA ALA A 453 15.02 12.12 -23.11
C ALA A 453 15.20 13.65 -22.99
N ARG A 454 14.24 14.35 -22.40
CA ARG A 454 14.34 15.80 -22.15
C ARG A 454 15.51 16.15 -21.22
N LEU A 455 15.75 15.37 -20.18
CA LEU A 455 16.86 15.60 -19.26
C LEU A 455 18.21 15.48 -19.96
N CYS A 456 18.36 14.53 -20.89
CA CYS A 456 19.58 14.35 -21.68
C CYS A 456 19.80 15.45 -22.74
N THR A 457 18.81 16.32 -23.03
CA THR A 457 19.02 17.48 -23.92
C THR A 457 19.54 18.71 -23.18
N GLN A 458 19.60 18.63 -21.84
CA GLN A 458 20.08 19.75 -21.03
C GLN A 458 21.59 19.62 -20.82
N ASP A 459 22.34 20.68 -21.10
CA ASP A 459 23.79 20.75 -20.84
C ASP A 459 24.02 20.97 -19.35
N ALA A 460 23.78 19.94 -18.54
CA ALA A 460 23.89 20.01 -17.09
C ALA A 460 25.15 19.28 -16.60
N ASN A 461 25.78 19.86 -15.57
CA ASN A 461 26.86 19.22 -14.84
C ASN A 461 26.46 18.79 -13.42
N ILE A 462 25.23 19.13 -13.00
CA ILE A 462 24.63 18.59 -11.77
C ILE A 462 23.20 18.15 -12.11
N LEU A 463 22.90 16.89 -11.79
CA LEU A 463 21.57 16.31 -11.92
C LEU A 463 20.89 16.29 -10.56
N VAL A 464 19.66 16.81 -10.47
CA VAL A 464 18.83 16.78 -9.27
C VAL A 464 17.57 15.97 -9.58
N LEU A 465 17.45 14.79 -8.97
CA LEU A 465 16.44 13.81 -9.34
C LEU A 465 15.55 13.47 -8.13
N ASP A 466 14.26 13.75 -8.23
CA ASP A 466 13.28 13.38 -7.20
C ASP A 466 12.44 12.20 -7.66
N GLU A 467 12.60 11.06 -6.97
CA GLU A 467 11.95 9.77 -7.26
C GLU A 467 12.04 9.36 -8.75
N PRO A 468 13.27 9.30 -9.33
CA PRO A 468 13.43 8.99 -10.75
C PRO A 468 13.04 7.54 -11.10
N THR A 469 12.98 6.66 -10.12
CA THR A 469 12.72 5.23 -10.27
C THR A 469 11.25 4.88 -10.42
N ASN A 470 10.33 5.78 -10.03
CA ASN A 470 8.89 5.54 -10.11
C ASN A 470 8.44 5.34 -11.57
N ASP A 471 7.51 4.44 -11.81
CA ASP A 471 6.91 4.09 -13.11
C ASP A 471 7.90 3.56 -14.17
N LEU A 472 9.18 3.32 -13.82
CA LEU A 472 10.16 2.71 -14.72
C LEU A 472 10.08 1.19 -14.67
N ASP A 473 10.14 0.54 -15.84
CA ASP A 473 10.40 -0.89 -15.91
C ASP A 473 11.87 -1.22 -15.61
N LEU A 474 12.15 -2.49 -15.34
CA LEU A 474 13.48 -2.95 -14.96
C LEU A 474 14.54 -2.66 -16.03
N SER A 475 14.17 -2.64 -17.31
CA SER A 475 15.08 -2.35 -18.42
C SER A 475 15.46 -0.86 -18.45
N THR A 476 14.49 0.02 -18.36
CA THR A 476 14.69 1.49 -18.28
C THR A 476 15.44 1.88 -17.01
N LEU A 477 15.12 1.25 -15.88
CA LEU A 477 15.80 1.50 -14.61
C LEU A 477 17.29 1.16 -14.67
N ARG A 478 17.66 0.03 -15.28
CA ARG A 478 19.08 -0.35 -15.48
C ARG A 478 19.82 0.62 -16.40
N ALA A 479 19.17 1.07 -17.48
CA ALA A 479 19.77 2.07 -18.36
C ALA A 479 20.01 3.39 -17.63
N LEU A 480 19.07 3.82 -16.79
CA LEU A 480 19.22 5.02 -15.93
C LEU A 480 20.39 4.87 -14.95
N GLU A 481 20.50 3.72 -14.28
CA GLU A 481 21.61 3.43 -13.38
C GLU A 481 22.97 3.53 -14.07
N ALA A 482 23.09 2.87 -15.24
CA ALA A 482 24.32 2.91 -16.02
C ALA A 482 24.68 4.34 -16.42
N ALA A 483 23.71 5.09 -16.97
CA ALA A 483 23.93 6.49 -17.36
C ALA A 483 24.32 7.41 -16.18
N LEU A 484 23.76 7.21 -15.00
CA LEU A 484 24.11 7.98 -13.81
C LEU A 484 25.49 7.60 -13.23
N CYS A 485 25.86 6.32 -13.31
CA CYS A 485 27.19 5.86 -12.90
C CYS A 485 28.31 6.40 -13.81
N GLU A 486 28.02 6.58 -15.09
CA GLU A 486 28.95 7.11 -16.09
C GLU A 486 28.99 8.66 -16.13
N HIS A 487 28.02 9.34 -15.49
CA HIS A 487 27.98 10.81 -15.49
C HIS A 487 29.18 11.42 -14.74
N GLU A 488 29.96 12.26 -15.44
CA GLU A 488 31.18 12.89 -14.90
C GLU A 488 30.92 14.05 -13.94
N GLY A 489 29.70 14.58 -13.93
CA GLY A 489 29.27 15.68 -13.08
C GLY A 489 28.94 15.23 -11.64
N ALA A 490 28.02 15.91 -11.00
CA ALA A 490 27.50 15.50 -9.71
C ALA A 490 26.01 15.13 -9.81
N VAL A 491 25.54 14.27 -8.91
CA VAL A 491 24.14 13.83 -8.86
C VAL A 491 23.62 13.96 -7.44
N VAL A 492 22.43 14.52 -7.30
CA VAL A 492 21.64 14.41 -6.06
C VAL A 492 20.35 13.69 -6.39
N VAL A 493 20.07 12.61 -5.69
CA VAL A 493 18.89 11.80 -5.96
C VAL A 493 18.16 11.44 -4.68
N ALA A 494 16.85 11.71 -4.64
CA ALA A 494 15.95 11.14 -3.64
C ALA A 494 15.24 9.95 -4.25
N SER A 495 15.33 8.78 -3.61
CA SER A 495 14.61 7.59 -4.02
C SER A 495 14.31 6.69 -2.82
N HIS A 496 13.27 5.89 -2.97
CA HIS A 496 12.93 4.82 -2.03
C HIS A 496 13.45 3.45 -2.49
N ASP A 497 13.96 3.35 -3.72
CA ASP A 497 14.58 2.14 -4.27
C ASP A 497 16.00 1.98 -3.68
N ARG A 498 16.12 1.05 -2.73
CA ARG A 498 17.38 0.74 -2.04
C ARG A 498 18.46 0.26 -2.99
N TRP A 499 18.08 -0.64 -3.91
CA TRP A 499 18.99 -1.22 -4.89
C TRP A 499 19.58 -0.16 -5.82
N PHE A 500 18.72 0.75 -6.28
CA PHE A 500 19.15 1.89 -7.10
C PHE A 500 20.16 2.78 -6.36
N LEU A 501 19.85 3.12 -5.11
CA LEU A 501 20.74 3.96 -4.29
C LEU A 501 22.08 3.27 -4.01
N ASP A 502 22.09 1.98 -3.69
CA ASP A 502 23.31 1.20 -3.45
C ASP A 502 24.21 1.17 -4.68
N ARG A 503 23.61 1.09 -5.87
CA ARG A 503 24.36 1.03 -7.12
C ARG A 503 24.87 2.38 -7.60
N VAL A 504 24.06 3.43 -7.45
CA VAL A 504 24.34 4.75 -8.02
C VAL A 504 25.10 5.65 -7.05
N CYS A 505 24.72 5.66 -5.77
CA CYS A 505 25.20 6.67 -4.83
C CYS A 505 26.58 6.34 -4.24
N THR A 506 27.42 7.36 -4.11
CA THR A 506 28.73 7.27 -3.43
C THR A 506 28.63 7.68 -1.96
N ARG A 507 27.59 8.42 -1.60
CA ARG A 507 27.32 8.92 -0.25
C ARG A 507 25.81 9.08 -0.06
N VAL A 508 25.34 8.92 1.17
CA VAL A 508 23.93 9.16 1.51
C VAL A 508 23.79 10.19 2.61
N VAL A 509 22.68 10.90 2.58
CA VAL A 509 22.21 11.79 3.65
C VAL A 509 20.79 11.40 4.03
N VAL A 510 20.55 11.33 5.33
CA VAL A 510 19.24 11.02 5.89
C VAL A 510 18.60 12.30 6.38
N VAL A 511 17.40 12.61 5.90
CA VAL A 511 16.54 13.67 6.42
C VAL A 511 15.70 13.10 7.55
N GLU A 512 15.96 13.52 8.76
CA GLU A 512 15.26 13.06 9.95
C GLU A 512 13.89 13.74 10.12
N PRO A 513 12.95 13.16 10.86
CA PRO A 513 11.62 13.75 11.07
C PRO A 513 11.61 15.12 11.76
N ASP A 514 12.70 15.48 12.46
CA ASP A 514 12.91 16.79 13.09
C ASP A 514 13.55 17.83 12.14
N GLY A 515 13.79 17.44 10.89
CA GLY A 515 14.36 18.30 9.84
C GLY A 515 15.89 18.40 9.86
N ARG A 516 16.57 17.65 10.70
CA ARG A 516 18.05 17.59 10.71
C ARG A 516 18.56 16.66 9.63
N LEU A 517 19.74 16.99 9.11
CA LEU A 517 20.47 16.13 8.20
C LEU A 517 21.48 15.28 8.97
N ARG A 518 21.40 13.97 8.80
CA ARG A 518 22.41 13.02 9.30
C ARG A 518 23.14 12.40 8.12
N MET A 519 24.45 12.50 8.15
CA MET A 519 25.28 11.84 7.14
C MET A 519 25.25 10.33 7.38
N GLY A 520 24.94 9.57 6.33
CA GLY A 520 25.01 8.11 6.37
C GLY A 520 26.46 7.65 6.47
N VAL A 521 26.72 6.73 7.37
CA VAL A 521 28.06 6.16 7.63
C VAL A 521 28.26 4.87 6.86
N GLN A 522 27.18 4.24 6.45
CA GLN A 522 27.12 2.94 5.78
C GLN A 522 26.49 3.05 4.40
N ASP A 523 26.41 1.93 3.71
CA ASP A 523 25.68 1.82 2.45
C ASP A 523 24.18 2.17 2.62
N PRO A 524 23.50 2.58 1.54
CA PRO A 524 22.10 2.96 1.57
C PRO A 524 21.16 1.91 2.19
N SER A 525 21.35 0.64 1.91
CA SER A 525 20.53 -0.45 2.46
C SER A 525 20.63 -0.54 3.97
N SER A 526 21.84 -0.47 4.52
CA SER A 526 22.07 -0.47 5.97
C SER A 526 21.47 0.77 6.65
N GLU A 527 21.54 1.93 6.01
CA GLU A 527 20.92 3.16 6.54
C GLU A 527 19.40 3.09 6.53
N VAL A 528 18.77 2.47 5.51
CA VAL A 528 17.33 2.24 5.50
C VAL A 528 16.93 1.29 6.61
N SER A 529 17.62 0.16 6.78
CA SER A 529 17.35 -0.81 7.87
C SER A 529 17.49 -0.16 9.25
N ARG A 530 18.46 0.73 9.41
CA ARG A 530 18.61 1.52 10.63
C ARG A 530 17.45 2.49 10.85
N LEU A 531 17.00 3.21 9.82
CA LEU A 531 15.84 4.10 9.90
C LEU A 531 14.57 3.33 10.32
N VAL A 532 14.37 2.14 9.79
CA VAL A 532 13.25 1.27 10.16
C VAL A 532 13.33 0.90 11.63
N ALA A 533 14.48 0.40 12.10
CA ALA A 533 14.67 0.02 13.50
C ALA A 533 14.45 1.22 14.46
N GLU A 534 14.96 2.41 14.12
CA GLU A 534 14.75 3.64 14.89
C GLU A 534 13.26 4.04 14.92
N HIS A 535 12.56 3.93 13.77
CA HIS A 535 11.14 4.22 13.69
C HIS A 535 10.29 3.26 14.52
N GLU A 536 10.58 1.96 14.46
CA GLU A 536 9.90 0.94 15.26
C GLU A 536 10.12 1.16 16.75
N ALA A 537 11.34 1.48 17.18
CA ALA A 537 11.64 1.80 18.57
C ALA A 537 10.86 3.03 19.07
N ARG A 538 10.81 4.11 18.28
CA ARG A 538 10.00 5.31 18.59
C ARG A 538 8.50 4.98 18.69
N ARG A 539 8.00 4.16 17.79
CA ARG A 539 6.60 3.70 17.78
C ARG A 539 6.28 2.85 19.02
N ALA A 540 7.14 1.91 19.37
CA ALA A 540 6.99 1.08 20.56
C ALA A 540 6.96 1.93 21.84
N ALA A 541 7.86 2.91 21.95
CA ALA A 541 7.91 3.86 23.05
C ALA A 541 6.61 4.68 23.16
N ARG A 542 6.11 5.20 22.04
CA ARG A 542 4.85 5.99 21.99
C ARG A 542 3.62 5.14 22.35
N LYS A 543 3.60 3.86 21.92
CA LYS A 543 2.53 2.92 22.28
C LYS A 543 2.54 2.61 23.78
N ALA A 544 3.73 2.43 24.36
CA ALA A 544 3.91 2.23 25.79
C ALA A 544 3.46 3.46 26.60
N GLU A 545 3.78 4.66 26.14
CA GLU A 545 3.34 5.92 26.74
C GLU A 545 1.81 6.10 26.69
N LYS A 546 1.18 5.86 25.52
CA LYS A 546 -0.28 5.87 25.39
C LYS A 546 -0.96 4.84 26.30
N ALA A 547 -0.40 3.63 26.39
CA ALA A 547 -0.91 2.59 27.28
C ALA A 547 -0.76 2.97 28.77
N ALA A 548 0.35 3.59 29.15
CA ALA A 548 0.56 4.10 30.50
C ALA A 548 -0.41 5.25 30.84
N ALA A 549 -0.64 6.18 29.91
CA ALA A 549 -1.62 7.26 30.07
C ALA A 549 -3.06 6.74 30.19
N ALA A 550 -3.43 5.72 29.38
CA ALA A 550 -4.75 5.08 29.48
C ALA A 550 -4.95 4.39 30.84
N ARG A 551 -3.95 3.63 31.31
CA ARG A 551 -3.97 3.01 32.65
C ARG A 551 -4.06 4.04 33.78
N ALA A 552 -3.34 5.16 33.66
CA ALA A 552 -3.40 6.26 34.62
C ALA A 552 -4.80 6.90 34.65
N LYS A 553 -5.44 7.08 33.48
CA LYS A 553 -6.80 7.59 33.37
C LYS A 553 -7.83 6.62 33.99
N GLU A 554 -7.75 5.32 33.67
CA GLU A 554 -8.59 4.30 34.28
C GLU A 554 -8.43 4.23 35.80
N ALA A 555 -7.19 4.33 36.31
CA ALA A 555 -6.94 4.39 37.74
C ALA A 555 -7.54 5.64 38.38
N SER A 556 -7.47 6.80 37.72
CA SER A 556 -8.10 8.04 38.13
C SER A 556 -9.62 7.92 38.15
N ASP A 557 -10.23 7.35 37.12
CA ASP A 557 -11.66 7.15 36.99
C ASP A 557 -12.18 6.15 38.04
N ARG A 558 -11.45 5.06 38.30
CA ARG A 558 -11.76 4.13 39.43
C ARG A 558 -11.64 4.79 40.80
N ALA A 559 -10.65 5.67 40.98
CA ALA A 559 -10.53 6.44 42.24
C ALA A 559 -11.66 7.47 42.41
N ALA A 560 -12.12 8.08 41.31
CA ALA A 560 -13.29 9.00 41.32
C ALA A 560 -14.59 8.25 41.58
N THR A 561 -14.77 7.03 41.03
CA THR A 561 -15.94 6.19 41.28
C THR A 561 -15.96 5.67 42.72
N ARG A 562 -14.81 5.35 43.33
CA ARG A 562 -14.68 4.98 44.74
C ARG A 562 -15.06 6.12 45.71
N LYS A 563 -14.94 7.37 45.29
CA LYS A 563 -15.38 8.54 46.07
C LYS A 563 -16.90 8.79 46.02
N LYS A 564 -17.66 8.11 45.17
CA LYS A 564 -19.10 8.22 45.01
C LYS A 564 -19.91 7.14 45.77
N GLY A 565 -19.26 6.17 46.40
CA GLY A 565 -19.94 5.18 47.21
C GLY A 565 -20.50 5.78 48.50
N LEU A 566 -21.53 5.10 49.11
CA LEU A 566 -22.16 5.48 50.37
C LEU A 566 -21.10 5.78 51.45
N ALA A 567 -21.34 6.85 52.21
CA ALA A 567 -20.51 7.13 53.38
C ALA A 567 -20.60 5.96 54.41
N PRO A 568 -19.56 5.73 55.26
CA PRO A 568 -19.55 4.59 56.18
C PRO A 568 -20.76 4.54 57.15
N TRP A 569 -21.37 5.69 57.45
CA TRP A 569 -22.58 5.76 58.27
C TRP A 569 -23.83 5.41 57.44
N GLU A 570 -23.91 5.80 56.17
CA GLU A 570 -25.00 5.41 55.27
C GLU A 570 -25.01 3.90 54.99
N GLN A 571 -23.82 3.30 54.90
CA GLN A 571 -23.69 1.85 54.76
C GLN A 571 -24.20 1.12 56.01
N ARG A 572 -23.88 1.62 57.20
CA ARG A 572 -24.42 1.08 58.47
C ARG A 572 -25.93 1.26 58.57
N GLU A 573 -26.45 2.43 58.21
CA GLU A 573 -27.89 2.72 58.16
C GLU A 573 -28.60 1.73 57.20
N LYS A 574 -27.99 1.44 56.05
CA LYS A 574 -28.53 0.47 55.09
C LYS A 574 -28.60 -0.95 55.70
N ASP A 575 -27.54 -1.40 56.35
CA ASP A 575 -27.49 -2.71 57.00
C ASP A 575 -28.48 -2.85 58.16
N GLU A 576 -28.67 -1.79 58.97
CA GLU A 576 -29.67 -1.72 60.03
C GLU A 576 -31.09 -1.73 59.46
N LEU A 577 -31.33 -1.00 58.37
CA LEU A 577 -32.64 -0.98 57.71
C LEU A 577 -33.01 -2.34 57.13
N TRP A 578 -32.07 -3.07 56.53
CA TRP A 578 -32.29 -4.44 56.07
C TRP A 578 -32.72 -5.38 57.19
N THR A 579 -32.04 -5.29 58.34
CA THR A 579 -32.40 -6.08 59.52
C THR A 579 -33.80 -5.70 60.05
N LYS A 580 -34.14 -4.39 60.03
CA LYS A 580 -35.44 -3.86 60.49
C LYS A 580 -36.57 -4.24 59.52
N VAL A 581 -36.33 -4.25 58.21
CA VAL A 581 -37.30 -4.73 57.20
C VAL A 581 -37.65 -6.18 57.46
N GLY A 582 -36.67 -7.06 57.64
CA GLY A 582 -36.91 -8.47 57.92
C GLY A 582 -37.71 -8.70 59.22
N ALA A 583 -37.44 -7.90 60.28
CA ALA A 583 -38.18 -7.99 61.52
C ALA A 583 -39.67 -7.52 61.38
N LEU A 584 -39.89 -6.42 60.61
CA LEU A 584 -41.23 -5.86 60.39
C LEU A 584 -42.07 -6.77 59.45
N GLU A 585 -41.44 -7.43 58.49
CA GLU A 585 -42.11 -8.45 57.66
C GLU A 585 -42.56 -9.64 58.47
N ALA A 586 -41.68 -10.15 59.34
CA ALA A 586 -42.04 -11.25 60.26
C ALA A 586 -43.16 -10.87 61.25
N GLU A 587 -43.12 -9.64 61.77
CA GLU A 587 -44.18 -9.11 62.65
C GLU A 587 -45.51 -9.00 61.89
N LYS A 588 -45.49 -8.47 60.66
CA LYS A 588 -46.68 -8.34 59.83
C LYS A 588 -47.25 -9.73 59.49
N ASP A 589 -46.45 -10.69 59.11
CA ASP A 589 -46.88 -12.06 58.78
C ASP A 589 -47.48 -12.77 60.01
N ALA A 590 -46.90 -12.54 61.22
CA ALA A 590 -47.46 -13.05 62.46
C ALA A 590 -48.81 -12.44 62.77
N LEU A 591 -48.97 -11.11 62.61
CA LEU A 591 -50.25 -10.39 62.83
C LEU A 591 -51.30 -10.81 61.77
N ASP A 592 -50.90 -11.07 60.53
CA ASP A 592 -51.79 -11.60 59.48
C ASP A 592 -52.26 -13.02 59.81
N ALA A 593 -51.40 -13.85 60.39
CA ALA A 593 -51.76 -15.19 60.86
C ALA A 593 -52.69 -15.15 62.06
N GLU A 594 -52.47 -14.24 63.03
CA GLU A 594 -53.38 -14.03 64.17
C GLU A 594 -54.73 -13.55 63.71
N LEU A 595 -54.82 -12.59 62.79
CA LEU A 595 -56.08 -12.09 62.22
C LEU A 595 -56.89 -13.16 61.48
N ALA A 596 -56.17 -14.12 60.80
CA ALA A 596 -56.76 -15.26 60.08
C ALA A 596 -57.20 -16.41 61.05
N SER A 597 -56.74 -16.39 62.27
CA SER A 597 -56.99 -17.49 63.19
C SER A 597 -58.47 -17.57 63.63
N PRO A 598 -59.08 -18.79 63.52
CA PRO A 598 -60.46 -18.99 64.02
C PRO A 598 -60.60 -18.69 65.51
N GLY A 599 -59.59 -18.74 66.35
CA GLY A 599 -59.53 -18.46 67.75
C GLY A 599 -59.83 -16.99 68.08
N LEU A 600 -59.58 -16.06 67.16
CA LEU A 600 -59.86 -14.60 67.35
C LEU A 600 -61.32 -14.31 67.64
N TRP A 601 -62.24 -15.10 67.10
CA TRP A 601 -63.66 -14.95 67.15
C TRP A 601 -64.32 -15.77 68.30
N SER A 602 -63.50 -16.45 69.13
CA SER A 602 -64.00 -17.19 70.27
C SER A 602 -64.23 -16.29 71.50
N GLY A 603 -65.46 -16.37 72.13
CA GLY A 603 -65.85 -15.62 73.31
C GLY A 603 -66.95 -14.57 73.01
N PRO A 604 -67.21 -13.63 74.04
CA PRO A 604 -68.20 -12.60 73.83
C PRO A 604 -67.94 -11.72 72.61
N ARG A 605 -68.94 -11.41 71.82
CA ARG A 605 -68.85 -10.74 70.51
C ARG A 605 -68.17 -9.36 70.59
N GLU A 606 -68.41 -8.57 71.61
CA GLU A 606 -67.77 -7.27 71.80
C GLU A 606 -66.28 -7.37 72.11
N ALA A 607 -65.87 -8.32 72.93
CA ALA A 607 -64.47 -8.56 73.23
C ALA A 607 -63.64 -9.14 72.03
N ALA A 608 -64.25 -9.94 71.15
CA ALA A 608 -63.66 -10.45 69.91
C ALA A 608 -63.47 -9.29 68.92
N GLN A 609 -64.49 -8.40 68.84
CA GLN A 609 -64.42 -7.23 67.93
C GLN A 609 -63.38 -6.21 68.38
N GLN A 610 -63.19 -5.96 69.71
CA GLN A 610 -62.10 -5.12 70.19
C GLN A 610 -60.74 -5.69 69.96
N ARG A 611 -60.52 -7.04 70.09
CA ARG A 611 -59.25 -7.72 69.76
C ARG A 611 -58.93 -7.61 68.30
N ALA A 612 -59.88 -7.82 67.37
CA ALA A 612 -59.69 -7.69 65.95
C ALA A 612 -59.31 -6.27 65.56
N LEU A 613 -59.96 -5.23 66.10
CA LEU A 613 -59.61 -3.83 65.85
C LEU A 613 -58.20 -3.48 66.38
N ALA A 614 -57.80 -3.98 67.56
CA ALA A 614 -56.46 -3.77 68.10
C ALA A 614 -55.38 -4.44 67.22
N LEU A 615 -55.61 -5.65 66.71
CA LEU A 615 -54.71 -6.35 65.80
C LEU A 615 -54.64 -5.65 64.46
N GLN A 616 -55.72 -5.22 63.88
CA GLN A 616 -55.75 -4.42 62.65
C GLN A 616 -54.97 -3.12 62.78
N ALA A 617 -55.10 -2.40 63.92
CA ALA A 617 -54.35 -1.18 64.20
C ALA A 617 -52.81 -1.48 64.23
N ARG A 618 -52.41 -2.60 64.87
CA ARG A 618 -51.01 -3.01 64.93
C ARG A 618 -50.49 -3.45 63.53
N GLN A 619 -51.30 -4.19 62.79
CA GLN A 619 -50.97 -4.59 61.41
C GLN A 619 -50.72 -3.37 60.51
N LYS A 620 -51.66 -2.36 60.60
CA LYS A 620 -51.51 -1.11 59.88
C LYS A 620 -50.25 -0.37 60.28
N ALA A 621 -49.92 -0.28 61.55
CA ALA A 621 -48.75 0.38 62.08
C ALA A 621 -47.42 -0.34 61.55
N ALA A 622 -47.41 -1.67 61.53
CA ALA A 622 -46.34 -2.45 61.04
C ALA A 622 -46.16 -2.27 59.50
N ALA A 623 -47.28 -2.25 58.76
CA ALA A 623 -47.27 -1.99 57.33
C ALA A 623 -46.74 -0.59 56.98
N ASP A 624 -47.20 0.46 57.73
CA ASP A 624 -46.70 1.83 57.52
C ASP A 624 -45.24 1.99 57.92
N ALA A 625 -44.74 1.23 58.89
CA ALA A 625 -43.35 1.23 59.32
C ALA A 625 -42.47 0.50 58.24
N LEU A 626 -42.93 -0.61 57.67
CA LEU A 626 -42.33 -1.34 56.64
C LEU A 626 -42.17 -0.49 55.36
N GLN A 627 -43.23 0.18 54.95
CA GLN A 627 -43.22 1.08 53.79
C GLN A 627 -42.19 2.21 53.93
N ARG A 628 -42.08 2.81 55.12
CA ARG A 628 -41.09 3.85 55.43
C ARG A 628 -39.66 3.29 55.40
N ALA A 629 -39.44 2.09 55.88
CA ALA A 629 -38.15 1.45 55.88
C ALA A 629 -37.68 1.12 54.43
N TRP A 630 -38.59 0.60 53.60
CA TRP A 630 -38.33 0.38 52.16
C TRP A 630 -38.02 1.67 51.41
N ALA A 631 -38.82 2.72 51.54
CA ALA A 631 -38.57 3.99 50.87
C ALA A 631 -37.20 4.58 51.22
N ARG A 632 -36.75 4.43 52.48
CA ARG A 632 -35.41 4.90 52.89
C ARG A 632 -34.29 4.02 52.34
N LEU A 633 -34.53 2.73 52.19
CA LEU A 633 -33.58 1.79 51.64
C LEU A 633 -33.37 2.04 50.14
N GLU A 634 -34.45 2.32 49.39
CA GLU A 634 -34.41 2.75 47.99
C GLU A 634 -33.64 4.07 47.80
N GLU A 635 -33.81 5.05 48.69
CA GLU A 635 -33.04 6.31 48.66
C GLU A 635 -31.54 6.07 48.83
N LEU A 636 -31.15 5.15 49.72
CA LEU A 636 -29.74 4.79 49.95
C LEU A 636 -29.19 3.97 48.80
N GLU A 637 -29.99 3.10 48.18
CA GLU A 637 -29.58 2.34 46.97
C GLU A 637 -29.41 3.22 45.73
N ALA A 638 -30.24 4.25 45.59
CA ALA A 638 -30.09 5.23 44.51
C ALA A 638 -28.84 6.12 44.66
N LYS A 639 -28.24 6.19 45.84
CA LYS A 639 -27.01 6.93 46.13
C LYS A 639 -25.74 6.06 46.02
N ALA A 640 -25.86 4.74 46.11
CA ALA A 640 -24.77 3.77 46.06
C ALA A 640 -24.21 3.60 44.65
#